data_f1c748ee5b470493d361a8a2367d27a5
#
_entry.id   f1c748ee5b470493d361a8a2367d27a5
#
_cell.length_a   1.000
_cell.length_b   1.000
_cell.length_c   1.000
_cell.angle_alpha   90.00
_cell.angle_beta   90.00
_cell.angle_gamma   90.00
#
_symmetry.space_group_name_H-M   'P 1'
#
loop_
_entity.id
_entity.type
_entity.pdbx_description
1 polymer ?
#
loop_
_entity_poly.entity_id
_entity_poly.type
_entity_poly.pdbx_seq_one_letter_code
_entity_poly.pdbx_strand_id
1 'polypeptide(L)'
;MRKPHRPALRLASSLLPLGMMTATPLLAAEPVNLEAVKVSGVAEEGASSDYQAQRASVGGFNDAALIDTPASVSVFTEALLKDRQARLLSEVLRNDASVGDAYAPVGYYENFVVRGFSLNAANSYRINGRTITGEQNVALENKEQVELLKGLSGLQSGAAAPGGLINYQTKRAADVRSVTVSTNEHGERYLATDVGGWFGNERQFGLRVNLAHEDIHSYVEHADGQRDFASMAFDWNISDRALLQLDVEYQTKEQRSVPGYQLLGGTTLPHDASPRKLLGRQDWSNPVGIDSLNMNGRFEYRFNDSWKGSLSASRSRVVIDDYSAFAWGCYGSATCASEAVPNHFGADGSYDIYDFRSPDDTRRNDEVEAAMTGQFETGSLKHELTFGTNAFRRTVDTRGTFNEFVGSGNINETPEAVAPSDLPLPHTERRLDSRQYGLFVTDRISFNEQWQTVLGGRQVRLDEQAWNEDGSDARHTERSIFLPQVALIYKPIENLSLYTSYSKGLTLGGTAAWFTSNASEILAPTVSRQLEAGVKYDWRRMSFTAAVFQARQAYQYSQPQDDGSFTYVQQGEQKNTGLELGANGWVTERLQLSASVAAIRARVEGSGTAAYDDHQALNVPRYRGSLQADYSLPIPGLALLGGVQYSASKYADREGSVKVNDYALFNVGSRYSTRLGDYDTVLRLTVDNLFDKRYWRDAGEYLGDDYLFPGAPRTARLSATVNF
;
A
#
# COMPACT_ATOMS: atom_id res chain seq x y z
N MET A 1 -3.47 -28.83 24.28
CA MET A 1 -3.76 -27.82 25.33
C MET A 1 -5.01 -27.04 24.91
N ARG A 2 -5.94 -26.78 25.84
CA ARG A 2 -7.26 -26.22 25.50
C ARG A 2 -7.11 -24.76 25.01
N LYS A 3 -7.65 -24.43 23.81
CA LYS A 3 -7.78 -23.06 23.32
C LYS A 3 -8.53 -22.20 24.36
N PRO A 4 -8.05 -21.00 24.69
CA PRO A 4 -8.85 -20.08 25.47
C PRO A 4 -10.02 -19.56 24.60
N HIS A 5 -11.25 -19.72 25.09
CA HIS A 5 -12.43 -19.12 24.49
C HIS A 5 -12.31 -17.60 24.55
N ARG A 6 -12.24 -16.95 23.40
CA ARG A 6 -12.38 -15.49 23.28
C ARG A 6 -13.82 -15.10 23.68
N PRO A 7 -14.02 -14.09 24.53
CA PRO A 7 -15.35 -13.60 24.83
C PRO A 7 -15.91 -12.83 23.65
N ALA A 8 -17.16 -13.11 23.31
CA ALA A 8 -17.92 -12.37 22.29
C ALA A 8 -17.91 -10.87 22.57
N LEU A 9 -17.61 -10.09 21.54
CA LEU A 9 -17.59 -8.64 21.54
C LEU A 9 -18.95 -8.09 21.98
N ARG A 10 -19.07 -7.59 23.20
CA ARG A 10 -20.22 -6.80 23.62
C ARG A 10 -20.02 -5.37 23.11
N LEU A 11 -20.78 -4.99 22.08
CA LEU A 11 -20.91 -3.58 21.67
C LEU A 11 -21.53 -2.78 22.85
N ALA A 12 -20.72 -2.01 23.52
CA ALA A 12 -21.21 -1.00 24.44
C ALA A 12 -21.64 0.22 23.63
N SER A 13 -22.96 0.41 23.54
CA SER A 13 -23.60 1.57 22.93
C SER A 13 -23.46 2.79 23.85
N SER A 14 -22.54 3.70 23.53
CA SER A 14 -22.59 5.08 24.03
C SER A 14 -23.17 5.99 22.94
N LEU A 15 -24.47 6.21 23.01
CA LEU A 15 -25.20 7.21 22.23
C LEU A 15 -24.90 8.60 22.77
N LEU A 16 -24.27 9.45 21.98
CA LEU A 16 -24.25 10.90 22.21
C LEU A 16 -25.54 11.51 21.65
N PRO A 17 -26.19 12.45 22.35
CA PRO A 17 -27.42 13.10 21.86
C PRO A 17 -27.08 14.12 20.78
N LEU A 18 -27.61 13.92 19.58
CA LEU A 18 -27.60 14.88 18.49
C LEU A 18 -28.71 15.93 18.76
N GLY A 19 -28.32 17.16 19.05
CA GLY A 19 -29.24 18.28 19.23
C GLY A 19 -29.95 18.63 17.90
N MET A 20 -31.26 18.58 17.90
CA MET A 20 -32.10 19.04 16.78
C MET A 20 -32.05 20.58 16.65
N MET A 21 -31.53 21.07 15.53
CA MET A 21 -31.79 22.45 15.08
C MET A 21 -33.05 22.47 14.19
N THR A 22 -34.05 23.21 14.61
CA THR A 22 -35.29 23.43 13.87
C THR A 22 -35.07 24.39 12.71
N ALA A 23 -35.33 23.93 11.48
CA ALA A 23 -35.30 24.74 10.27
C ALA A 23 -36.71 25.30 9.99
N THR A 24 -36.84 26.61 9.80
CA THR A 24 -38.00 27.29 9.30
C THR A 24 -38.16 27.13 7.78
N PRO A 25 -39.38 26.99 7.22
CA PRO A 25 -39.52 26.77 5.77
C PRO A 25 -39.40 28.09 4.98
N LEU A 26 -38.55 28.07 3.95
CA LEU A 26 -38.54 29.10 2.89
C LEU A 26 -39.25 28.58 1.65
N LEU A 27 -40.01 29.46 1.06
CA LEU A 27 -40.95 29.30 -0.05
C LEU A 27 -40.33 28.68 -1.30
N ALA A 28 -41.15 27.84 -1.96
CA ALA A 28 -40.84 27.12 -3.19
C ALA A 28 -40.60 28.05 -4.39
N ALA A 29 -39.50 27.81 -5.13
CA ALA A 29 -39.30 28.26 -6.50
C ALA A 29 -39.47 27.06 -7.43
N GLU A 30 -40.01 27.30 -8.64
CA GLU A 30 -40.37 26.28 -9.64
C GLU A 30 -39.19 25.34 -10.06
N PRO A 31 -39.51 24.09 -10.45
CA PRO A 31 -38.46 23.12 -10.75
C PRO A 31 -37.81 23.42 -12.11
N VAL A 32 -36.53 23.78 -12.08
CA VAL A 32 -35.66 23.75 -13.26
C VAL A 32 -35.24 22.31 -13.46
N ASN A 33 -35.58 21.75 -14.62
CA ASN A 33 -35.23 20.40 -15.03
C ASN A 33 -33.72 20.37 -15.33
N LEU A 34 -32.92 19.99 -14.36
CA LEU A 34 -31.48 19.77 -14.55
C LEU A 34 -31.25 18.32 -14.95
N GLU A 35 -30.46 18.10 -16.01
CA GLU A 35 -29.96 16.78 -16.38
C GLU A 35 -29.37 16.09 -15.16
N ALA A 36 -29.78 14.83 -14.93
CA ALA A 36 -29.28 14.01 -13.83
C ALA A 36 -27.76 13.99 -13.84
N VAL A 37 -27.14 14.55 -12.81
CA VAL A 37 -25.70 14.41 -12.59
C VAL A 37 -25.42 12.93 -12.43
N LYS A 38 -24.80 12.33 -13.44
CA LYS A 38 -24.25 10.99 -13.34
C LYS A 38 -23.27 11.00 -12.17
N VAL A 39 -23.66 10.39 -11.06
CA VAL A 39 -22.72 9.95 -10.05
C VAL A 39 -21.82 8.96 -10.77
N SER A 40 -20.55 9.29 -10.93
CA SER A 40 -19.56 8.42 -11.51
C SER A 40 -19.41 7.19 -10.60
N GLY A 41 -20.07 6.12 -10.96
CA GLY A 41 -20.22 4.89 -10.19
C GLY A 41 -21.22 3.93 -10.81
N VAL A 42 -21.76 4.24 -11.99
CA VAL A 42 -22.54 3.28 -12.77
C VAL A 42 -21.55 2.48 -13.60
N ALA A 43 -21.20 1.30 -13.11
CA ALA A 43 -20.63 0.26 -13.97
C ALA A 43 -21.67 0.02 -15.09
N GLU A 44 -21.32 0.36 -16.34
CA GLU A 44 -22.08 -0.10 -17.50
C GLU A 44 -22.12 -1.62 -17.47
N GLU A 45 -23.29 -2.18 -17.72
CA GLU A 45 -23.51 -3.62 -17.85
C GLU A 45 -22.54 -4.22 -18.87
N GLY A 46 -21.71 -5.12 -18.38
CA GLY A 46 -20.62 -5.79 -19.08
C GLY A 46 -19.30 -5.38 -18.45
N ALA A 47 -18.72 -6.26 -17.61
CA ALA A 47 -17.39 -6.05 -17.03
C ALA A 47 -16.44 -5.65 -18.14
N SER A 48 -16.16 -4.36 -18.30
CA SER A 48 -15.22 -3.89 -19.29
C SER A 48 -13.86 -4.50 -18.97
N SER A 49 -13.27 -5.21 -19.91
CA SER A 49 -11.90 -5.70 -19.84
C SER A 49 -10.89 -4.56 -19.93
N ASP A 50 -11.28 -3.36 -19.50
CA ASP A 50 -10.47 -2.16 -19.67
C ASP A 50 -9.53 -1.96 -18.48
N TYR A 51 -8.23 -1.99 -18.76
CA TYR A 51 -7.18 -1.67 -17.80
C TYR A 51 -6.86 -0.18 -17.74
N GLN A 52 -7.50 0.65 -18.58
CA GLN A 52 -7.29 2.08 -18.65
C GLN A 52 -8.29 2.82 -17.77
N ALA A 53 -7.81 3.45 -16.71
CA ALA A 53 -8.56 4.45 -15.96
C ALA A 53 -8.29 5.84 -16.55
N GLN A 54 -9.31 6.69 -16.54
CA GLN A 54 -9.20 8.08 -17.02
C GLN A 54 -9.14 9.08 -15.87
N ARG A 55 -9.54 8.67 -14.66
CA ARG A 55 -9.64 9.52 -13.47
C ARG A 55 -9.00 8.85 -12.27
N ALA A 56 -8.57 9.65 -11.32
CA ALA A 56 -8.14 9.21 -10.01
C ALA A 56 -8.58 10.21 -8.94
N SER A 57 -8.98 9.71 -7.79
CA SER A 57 -9.36 10.53 -6.64
C SER A 57 -8.19 10.76 -5.68
N VAL A 58 -7.10 10.01 -5.87
CA VAL A 58 -5.92 10.09 -5.02
C VAL A 58 -5.30 11.49 -5.01
N GLY A 59 -4.85 11.90 -3.85
CA GLY A 59 -4.09 13.14 -3.71
C GLY A 59 -4.91 14.43 -3.72
N GLY A 60 -6.22 14.36 -3.47
CA GLY A 60 -7.08 15.56 -3.33
C GLY A 60 -7.27 16.35 -4.63
N PHE A 61 -7.08 15.69 -5.78
CA PHE A 61 -7.31 16.30 -7.09
C PHE A 61 -8.79 16.26 -7.51
N ASN A 62 -9.72 16.01 -6.57
CA ASN A 62 -11.18 16.08 -6.76
C ASN A 62 -11.70 15.20 -7.92
N ASP A 63 -11.19 14.00 -8.07
CA ASP A 63 -11.52 13.09 -9.18
C ASP A 63 -11.22 13.71 -10.56
N ALA A 64 -10.14 14.48 -10.64
CA ALA A 64 -9.69 15.08 -11.89
C ALA A 64 -9.28 14.01 -12.92
N ALA A 65 -9.43 14.36 -14.20
CA ALA A 65 -8.87 13.54 -15.26
C ALA A 65 -7.35 13.38 -15.08
N LEU A 66 -6.83 12.18 -15.34
CA LEU A 66 -5.39 11.90 -15.18
C LEU A 66 -4.53 12.85 -16.03
N ILE A 67 -5.02 13.26 -17.22
CA ILE A 67 -4.33 14.20 -18.10
C ILE A 67 -4.21 15.60 -17.50
N ASP A 68 -5.13 15.99 -16.60
CA ASP A 68 -5.16 17.29 -15.95
C ASP A 68 -4.46 17.30 -14.58
N THR A 69 -3.96 16.15 -14.14
CA THR A 69 -3.32 15.99 -12.83
C THR A 69 -1.82 16.25 -12.94
N PRO A 70 -1.23 17.29 -12.27
CA PRO A 70 0.19 17.62 -12.36
C PRO A 70 1.07 16.74 -11.44
N ALA A 71 0.89 15.42 -11.53
CA ALA A 71 1.62 14.41 -10.80
C ALA A 71 1.59 13.08 -11.54
N SER A 72 2.55 12.20 -11.27
CA SER A 72 2.54 10.82 -11.76
C SER A 72 1.58 9.98 -10.93
N VAL A 73 0.57 9.40 -11.56
CA VAL A 73 -0.43 8.51 -10.94
C VAL A 73 -0.56 7.25 -11.77
N SER A 74 -0.54 6.10 -11.11
CA SER A 74 -0.90 4.80 -11.70
C SER A 74 -2.21 4.31 -11.11
N VAL A 75 -3.10 3.77 -11.95
CA VAL A 75 -4.39 3.21 -11.53
C VAL A 75 -4.48 1.77 -11.99
N PHE A 76 -4.80 0.88 -11.06
CA PHE A 76 -5.01 -0.54 -11.29
C PHE A 76 -6.50 -0.83 -11.15
N THR A 77 -7.17 -1.08 -12.26
CA THR A 77 -8.63 -1.25 -12.34
C THR A 77 -9.09 -2.60 -11.81
N GLU A 78 -10.36 -2.73 -11.45
CA GLU A 78 -10.99 -4.01 -11.06
C GLU A 78 -10.77 -5.10 -12.11
N ALA A 79 -10.84 -4.75 -13.41
CA ALA A 79 -10.59 -5.70 -14.50
C ALA A 79 -9.18 -6.31 -14.40
N LEU A 80 -8.17 -5.48 -14.16
CA LEU A 80 -6.79 -5.94 -13.97
C LEU A 80 -6.65 -6.80 -12.70
N LEU A 81 -7.27 -6.37 -11.57
CA LEU A 81 -7.27 -7.13 -10.31
C LEU A 81 -7.85 -8.55 -10.52
N LYS A 82 -9.00 -8.64 -11.20
CA LYS A 82 -9.67 -9.91 -11.50
C LYS A 82 -8.88 -10.79 -12.47
N ASP A 83 -8.30 -10.23 -13.53
CA ASP A 83 -7.57 -11.01 -14.55
C ASP A 83 -6.23 -11.51 -14.02
N ARG A 84 -5.63 -10.80 -13.07
CA ARG A 84 -4.48 -11.27 -12.29
C ARG A 84 -4.85 -12.25 -11.19
N GLN A 85 -6.14 -12.40 -10.90
CA GLN A 85 -6.63 -13.16 -9.75
C GLN A 85 -5.93 -12.73 -8.45
N ALA A 86 -5.69 -11.40 -8.33
CA ALA A 86 -4.87 -10.84 -7.27
C ALA A 86 -5.50 -11.04 -5.88
N ARG A 87 -4.70 -11.53 -4.93
CA ARG A 87 -5.02 -11.64 -3.50
C ARG A 87 -4.21 -10.65 -2.67
N LEU A 88 -3.00 -10.38 -3.13
CA LEU A 88 -2.06 -9.47 -2.50
C LEU A 88 -1.81 -8.28 -3.43
N LEU A 89 -1.54 -7.13 -2.82
CA LEU A 89 -1.29 -5.90 -3.56
C LEU A 89 -0.02 -6.00 -4.42
N SER A 90 1.02 -6.71 -3.96
CA SER A 90 2.25 -6.95 -4.72
C SER A 90 2.02 -7.62 -6.07
N GLU A 91 1.00 -8.48 -6.19
CA GLU A 91 0.66 -9.16 -7.44
C GLU A 91 0.20 -8.17 -8.53
N VAL A 92 -0.18 -6.96 -8.15
CA VAL A 92 -0.66 -5.89 -9.04
C VAL A 92 0.36 -4.79 -9.20
N LEU A 93 0.91 -4.27 -8.09
CA LEU A 93 1.86 -3.15 -8.10
C LEU A 93 3.13 -3.46 -8.89
N ARG A 94 3.55 -4.73 -8.96
CA ARG A 94 4.69 -5.16 -9.78
C ARG A 94 4.56 -4.84 -11.27
N ASN A 95 3.36 -4.43 -11.74
CA ASN A 95 3.13 -3.96 -13.10
C ASN A 95 3.59 -2.51 -13.31
N ASP A 96 3.90 -1.78 -12.25
CA ASP A 96 4.51 -0.45 -12.31
C ASP A 96 6.02 -0.54 -12.05
N ALA A 97 6.82 -0.13 -13.03
CA ALA A 97 8.28 -0.23 -12.96
C ALA A 97 8.92 0.66 -11.88
N SER A 98 8.23 1.67 -11.36
CA SER A 98 8.72 2.51 -10.26
C SER A 98 8.58 1.84 -8.88
N VAL A 99 7.84 0.71 -8.81
CA VAL A 99 7.53 -0.01 -7.57
C VAL A 99 8.41 -1.22 -7.41
N GLY A 100 8.87 -1.46 -6.18
CA GLY A 100 9.54 -2.67 -5.74
C GLY A 100 9.00 -3.12 -4.40
N ASP A 101 9.26 -4.36 -4.07
CA ASP A 101 8.91 -4.93 -2.78
C ASP A 101 9.95 -4.53 -1.72
N ALA A 102 9.53 -4.44 -0.45
CA ALA A 102 10.39 -4.02 0.65
C ALA A 102 10.27 -4.90 1.90
N TYR A 103 9.42 -5.90 1.95
CA TYR A 103 9.23 -6.72 3.14
C TYR A 103 8.45 -8.02 2.88
N ALA A 104 8.42 -8.87 3.89
CA ALA A 104 7.93 -10.23 4.01
C ALA A 104 6.78 -10.63 3.06
N PRO A 105 7.06 -11.46 2.05
CA PRO A 105 6.06 -11.82 1.04
C PRO A 105 5.03 -12.83 1.54
N VAL A 106 5.35 -13.61 2.57
CA VAL A 106 4.52 -14.73 3.04
C VAL A 106 4.31 -14.63 4.54
N GLY A 107 3.06 -14.68 4.96
CA GLY A 107 2.65 -14.79 6.35
C GLY A 107 2.63 -13.48 7.15
N TYR A 108 3.02 -12.35 6.54
CA TYR A 108 3.00 -11.05 7.20
C TYR A 108 2.29 -9.99 6.33
N TYR A 109 2.33 -8.70 6.70
CA TYR A 109 1.85 -7.63 5.84
C TYR A 109 2.92 -7.23 4.80
N GLU A 110 2.46 -6.65 3.68
CA GLU A 110 3.33 -6.19 2.61
C GLU A 110 3.78 -4.75 2.81
N ASN A 111 4.98 -4.41 2.34
CA ASN A 111 5.42 -3.04 2.16
C ASN A 111 6.14 -2.87 0.82
N PHE A 112 6.25 -1.63 0.34
CA PHE A 112 6.75 -1.33 -0.99
C PHE A 112 7.76 -0.20 -0.99
N VAL A 113 8.65 -0.26 -1.97
CA VAL A 113 9.56 0.82 -2.34
C VAL A 113 9.02 1.47 -3.62
N VAL A 114 8.73 2.76 -3.59
CA VAL A 114 8.30 3.53 -4.76
C VAL A 114 9.31 4.63 -5.03
N ARG A 115 9.80 4.74 -6.28
CA ARG A 115 10.86 5.68 -6.65
C ARG A 115 12.14 5.56 -5.81
N GLY A 116 12.38 4.37 -5.23
CA GLY A 116 13.52 4.09 -4.35
C GLY A 116 13.35 4.56 -2.91
N PHE A 117 12.15 4.96 -2.48
CA PHE A 117 11.81 5.25 -1.08
C PHE A 117 10.80 4.25 -0.56
N SER A 118 11.05 3.69 0.62
CA SER A 118 10.07 2.83 1.29
C SER A 118 8.82 3.62 1.64
N LEU A 119 7.66 3.02 1.42
CA LEU A 119 6.39 3.55 1.91
C LEU A 119 6.34 3.38 3.43
N ASN A 120 5.67 4.31 4.09
CA ASN A 120 5.49 4.27 5.54
C ASN A 120 4.11 3.69 5.87
N ALA A 121 4.07 2.56 6.59
CA ALA A 121 2.84 1.89 6.97
C ALA A 121 1.91 2.77 7.83
N ALA A 122 2.45 3.78 8.53
CA ALA A 122 1.66 4.68 9.34
C ALA A 122 0.78 5.66 8.54
N ASN A 123 1.15 6.01 7.29
CA ASN A 123 0.52 7.12 6.58
C ASN A 123 0.48 7.01 5.06
N SER A 124 1.11 6.01 4.43
CA SER A 124 1.13 5.87 2.97
C SER A 124 -0.04 5.07 2.40
N TYR A 125 -0.94 4.55 3.22
CA TYR A 125 -2.06 3.70 2.79
C TYR A 125 -3.39 4.35 3.13
N ARG A 126 -4.36 4.27 2.20
CA ARG A 126 -5.67 4.91 2.32
C ARG A 126 -6.78 4.04 1.75
N ILE A 127 -7.97 4.17 2.33
CA ILE A 127 -9.24 3.69 1.75
C ILE A 127 -10.14 4.91 1.57
N ASN A 128 -10.64 5.12 0.35
CA ASN A 128 -11.50 6.26 -0.02
C ASN A 128 -10.91 7.62 0.42
N GLY A 129 -9.57 7.76 0.29
CA GLY A 129 -8.84 8.97 0.67
C GLY A 129 -8.56 9.14 2.16
N ARG A 130 -9.01 8.23 3.04
CA ARG A 130 -8.76 8.28 4.50
C ARG A 130 -7.63 7.36 4.90
N THR A 131 -6.77 7.84 5.80
CA THR A 131 -5.56 7.13 6.24
C THR A 131 -5.91 5.88 7.05
N ILE A 132 -5.40 4.73 6.62
CA ILE A 132 -5.47 3.47 7.35
C ILE A 132 -4.12 3.10 7.96
N THR A 133 -4.09 2.15 8.87
CA THR A 133 -2.84 1.48 9.26
C THR A 133 -2.40 0.58 8.11
N GLY A 134 -1.15 0.70 7.66
CA GLY A 134 -0.62 -0.09 6.54
C GLY A 134 -0.09 -1.47 6.97
N GLU A 135 -0.06 -1.75 8.28
CA GLU A 135 0.39 -3.02 8.83
C GLU A 135 -0.69 -4.11 8.69
N GLN A 136 -1.27 -4.22 7.49
CA GLN A 136 -2.29 -5.20 7.11
C GLN A 136 -2.18 -5.54 5.62
N ASN A 137 -2.70 -6.68 5.22
CA ASN A 137 -2.96 -6.98 3.81
C ASN A 137 -4.40 -6.53 3.51
N VAL A 138 -4.56 -5.42 2.81
CA VAL A 138 -5.88 -4.90 2.46
C VAL A 138 -6.55 -5.82 1.45
N ALA A 139 -7.77 -6.27 1.76
CA ALA A 139 -8.56 -7.12 0.87
C ALA A 139 -8.89 -6.40 -0.45
N LEU A 140 -8.81 -7.11 -1.57
CA LEU A 140 -9.03 -6.55 -2.91
C LEU A 140 -10.44 -6.86 -3.46
N GLU A 141 -11.20 -7.73 -2.83
CA GLU A 141 -12.52 -8.20 -3.27
C GLU A 141 -13.54 -7.06 -3.39
N ASN A 142 -13.50 -6.09 -2.48
CA ASN A 142 -14.39 -4.93 -2.46
C ASN A 142 -13.78 -3.68 -3.08
N LYS A 143 -12.68 -3.78 -3.83
CA LYS A 143 -12.03 -2.61 -4.44
C LYS A 143 -12.38 -2.48 -5.92
N GLU A 144 -12.84 -1.30 -6.31
CA GLU A 144 -13.08 -0.92 -7.70
C GLU A 144 -11.77 -0.63 -8.42
N GLN A 145 -10.85 0.02 -7.72
CA GLN A 145 -9.50 0.30 -8.22
C GLN A 145 -8.52 0.53 -7.07
N VAL A 146 -7.24 0.39 -7.38
CA VAL A 146 -6.12 0.80 -6.54
C VAL A 146 -5.38 1.92 -7.26
N GLU A 147 -5.13 3.01 -6.57
CA GLU A 147 -4.45 4.20 -7.08
C GLU A 147 -3.10 4.36 -6.38
N LEU A 148 -2.06 4.59 -7.14
CA LEU A 148 -0.72 4.92 -6.65
C LEU A 148 -0.37 6.35 -7.06
N LEU A 149 -0.38 7.29 -6.12
CA LEU A 149 0.21 8.61 -6.32
C LEU A 149 1.70 8.51 -6.01
N LYS A 150 2.55 8.78 -6.99
CA LYS A 150 4.00 8.70 -6.85
C LYS A 150 4.59 10.03 -6.38
N GLY A 151 5.44 9.95 -5.39
CA GLY A 151 6.09 11.13 -4.84
C GLY A 151 5.32 11.83 -3.72
N LEU A 152 5.78 13.00 -3.33
CA LEU A 152 5.27 13.72 -2.16
C LEU A 152 3.84 14.22 -2.32
N SER A 153 3.00 13.89 -1.36
CA SER A 153 1.58 14.27 -1.24
C SER A 153 1.30 15.11 0.03
N GLY A 154 2.27 15.92 0.46
CA GLY A 154 2.17 16.66 1.73
C GLY A 154 0.99 17.61 1.82
N LEU A 155 0.58 18.25 0.73
CA LEU A 155 -0.61 19.08 0.68
C LEU A 155 -1.87 18.28 0.98
N GLN A 156 -2.00 17.11 0.38
CA GLN A 156 -3.18 16.25 0.50
C GLN A 156 -3.20 15.47 1.82
N SER A 157 -2.02 15.13 2.35
CA SER A 157 -1.87 14.17 3.45
C SER A 157 -1.31 14.77 4.74
N GLY A 158 -0.60 15.87 4.67
CA GLY A 158 0.27 16.34 5.75
C GLY A 158 1.51 15.47 5.88
N ALA A 159 1.42 14.37 6.63
CA ALA A 159 2.46 13.36 6.66
C ALA A 159 2.43 12.50 5.39
N ALA A 160 3.58 12.38 4.70
CA ALA A 160 3.70 11.63 3.44
C ALA A 160 5.14 11.17 3.22
N ALA A 161 5.33 9.89 2.91
CA ALA A 161 6.61 9.38 2.46
C ALA A 161 6.94 9.91 1.03
N PRO A 162 8.21 10.14 0.68
CA PRO A 162 8.59 10.60 -0.67
C PRO A 162 8.29 9.58 -1.77
N GLY A 163 8.14 8.32 -1.45
CA GLY A 163 7.68 7.30 -2.39
C GLY A 163 6.26 7.57 -2.89
N GLY A 164 5.38 8.05 -2.02
CA GLY A 164 4.01 8.34 -2.39
C GLY A 164 2.98 7.72 -1.46
N LEU A 165 1.77 7.53 -1.98
CA LEU A 165 0.69 6.88 -1.26
C LEU A 165 -0.13 5.96 -2.17
N ILE A 166 -0.72 4.95 -1.56
CA ILE A 166 -1.64 3.99 -2.17
C ILE A 166 -3.03 4.27 -1.63
N ASN A 167 -4.01 4.40 -2.53
CA ASN A 167 -5.40 4.61 -2.18
C ASN A 167 -6.27 3.50 -2.80
N TYR A 168 -7.04 2.84 -1.97
CA TYR A 168 -8.00 1.83 -2.38
C TYR A 168 -9.38 2.46 -2.50
N GLN A 169 -9.99 2.36 -3.67
CA GLN A 169 -11.36 2.81 -3.91
C GLN A 169 -12.32 1.65 -3.68
N THR A 170 -13.28 1.83 -2.79
CA THR A 170 -14.29 0.83 -2.49
C THR A 170 -15.37 0.81 -3.56
N LYS A 171 -15.77 -0.39 -3.99
CA LYS A 171 -16.93 -0.61 -4.87
C LYS A 171 -18.18 -0.02 -4.26
N ARG A 172 -18.94 0.69 -5.07
CA ARG A 172 -20.25 1.24 -4.67
C ARG A 172 -21.39 0.33 -5.12
N ALA A 173 -22.59 0.63 -4.66
CA ALA A 173 -23.80 -0.10 -4.99
C ALA A 173 -23.98 -0.24 -6.52
N ALA A 174 -24.17 -1.46 -6.98
CA ALA A 174 -24.49 -1.82 -8.34
C ALA A 174 -25.33 -3.09 -8.33
N ASP A 175 -26.17 -3.29 -9.34
CA ASP A 175 -26.97 -4.51 -9.48
C ASP A 175 -26.05 -5.64 -9.91
N VAL A 176 -25.47 -6.36 -8.94
CA VAL A 176 -24.50 -7.43 -9.14
C VAL A 176 -24.75 -8.58 -8.19
N ARG A 177 -24.59 -9.79 -8.68
CA ARG A 177 -24.62 -11.03 -7.89
C ARG A 177 -23.62 -11.98 -8.51
N SER A 178 -22.51 -12.22 -7.83
CA SER A 178 -21.50 -13.14 -8.34
C SER A 178 -20.91 -14.00 -7.24
N VAL A 179 -20.48 -15.18 -7.63
CA VAL A 179 -19.69 -16.10 -6.82
C VAL A 179 -18.44 -16.46 -7.58
N THR A 180 -17.29 -16.39 -6.92
CA THR A 180 -16.00 -16.79 -7.46
C THR A 180 -15.42 -17.92 -6.64
N VAL A 181 -14.98 -18.99 -7.29
CA VAL A 181 -14.17 -20.06 -6.70
C VAL A 181 -12.81 -20.11 -7.38
N SER A 182 -11.77 -20.44 -6.63
CA SER A 182 -10.41 -20.52 -7.17
C SER A 182 -9.58 -21.58 -6.44
N THR A 183 -8.57 -22.08 -7.14
CA THR A 183 -7.54 -22.98 -6.58
C THR A 183 -6.20 -22.73 -7.26
N ASN A 184 -5.09 -23.10 -6.59
CA ASN A 184 -3.74 -23.10 -7.16
C ASN A 184 -3.16 -24.54 -7.15
N GLU A 185 -1.95 -24.72 -7.70
CA GLU A 185 -1.29 -26.05 -7.74
C GLU A 185 -0.90 -26.59 -6.36
N HIS A 186 -0.91 -25.74 -5.31
CA HIS A 186 -0.64 -26.15 -3.93
C HIS A 186 -1.90 -26.58 -3.18
N GLY A 187 -3.09 -26.47 -3.81
CA GLY A 187 -4.36 -26.88 -3.24
C GLY A 187 -5.13 -25.80 -2.48
N GLU A 188 -4.77 -24.52 -2.67
CA GLU A 188 -5.53 -23.37 -2.18
C GLU A 188 -7.03 -23.54 -2.47
N ARG A 189 -7.87 -23.14 -1.54
CA ARG A 189 -9.32 -23.09 -1.73
C ARG A 189 -9.81 -21.68 -1.43
N TYR A 190 -10.41 -21.09 -2.43
CA TYR A 190 -10.92 -19.73 -2.32
C TYR A 190 -12.38 -19.68 -2.76
N LEU A 191 -13.18 -18.99 -1.96
CA LEU A 191 -14.58 -18.68 -2.25
C LEU A 191 -14.83 -17.19 -1.96
N ALA A 192 -15.41 -16.45 -2.90
CA ALA A 192 -15.85 -15.09 -2.69
C ALA A 192 -17.21 -14.83 -3.28
N THR A 193 -17.93 -13.87 -2.70
CA THR A 193 -19.20 -13.36 -3.19
C THR A 193 -19.18 -11.85 -3.31
N ASP A 194 -19.87 -11.32 -4.32
CA ASP A 194 -20.06 -9.90 -4.54
C ASP A 194 -21.55 -9.68 -4.86
N VAL A 195 -22.27 -9.05 -3.95
CA VAL A 195 -23.72 -8.85 -4.05
C VAL A 195 -24.05 -7.39 -3.77
N GLY A 196 -24.81 -6.78 -4.67
CA GLY A 196 -25.22 -5.39 -4.52
C GLY A 196 -26.52 -5.09 -5.22
N GLY A 197 -27.04 -3.92 -4.94
CA GLY A 197 -28.27 -3.42 -5.55
C GLY A 197 -28.73 -2.10 -4.95
N TRP A 198 -29.72 -1.52 -5.62
CA TRP A 198 -30.40 -0.31 -5.20
C TRP A 198 -31.83 -0.63 -4.78
N PHE A 199 -32.31 0.06 -3.74
CA PHE A 199 -33.66 -0.11 -3.21
C PHE A 199 -34.25 1.22 -2.73
N GLY A 200 -35.55 1.21 -2.39
CA GLY A 200 -36.30 2.44 -2.09
C GLY A 200 -36.76 3.15 -3.37
N ASN A 201 -37.48 4.24 -3.18
CA ASN A 201 -37.96 5.07 -4.28
C ASN A 201 -36.76 5.76 -4.97
N GLU A 202 -36.75 5.77 -6.31
CA GLU A 202 -35.71 6.45 -7.11
C GLU A 202 -34.26 6.09 -6.74
N ARG A 203 -34.02 4.81 -6.39
CA ARG A 203 -32.69 4.34 -5.94
C ARG A 203 -32.15 5.10 -4.72
N GLN A 204 -33.00 5.33 -3.74
CA GLN A 204 -32.65 6.09 -2.54
C GLN A 204 -31.52 5.46 -1.73
N PHE A 205 -31.52 4.12 -1.65
CA PHE A 205 -30.53 3.37 -0.89
C PHE A 205 -29.76 2.40 -1.78
N GLY A 206 -28.45 2.42 -1.68
CA GLY A 206 -27.57 1.48 -2.31
C GLY A 206 -26.85 0.61 -1.28
N LEU A 207 -26.69 -0.67 -1.58
CA LEU A 207 -25.96 -1.61 -0.74
C LEU A 207 -25.04 -2.47 -1.60
N ARG A 208 -23.81 -2.68 -1.15
CA ARG A 208 -22.88 -3.67 -1.70
C ARG A 208 -22.23 -4.45 -0.57
N VAL A 209 -22.20 -5.78 -0.70
CA VAL A 209 -21.59 -6.69 0.27
C VAL A 209 -20.60 -7.60 -0.45
N ASN A 210 -19.40 -7.69 0.09
CA ASN A 210 -18.39 -8.65 -0.37
C ASN A 210 -17.99 -9.55 0.79
N LEU A 211 -17.96 -10.86 0.55
CA LEU A 211 -17.48 -11.86 1.50
C LEU A 211 -16.42 -12.71 0.81
N ALA A 212 -15.38 -13.12 1.53
CA ALA A 212 -14.41 -14.08 1.02
C ALA A 212 -13.89 -14.98 2.15
N HIS A 213 -13.61 -16.22 1.78
CA HIS A 213 -12.91 -17.21 2.60
C HIS A 213 -11.79 -17.84 1.78
N GLU A 214 -10.63 -18.04 2.39
CA GLU A 214 -9.46 -18.60 1.74
C GLU A 214 -8.71 -19.55 2.69
N ASP A 215 -8.59 -20.84 2.29
CA ASP A 215 -7.61 -21.75 2.84
C ASP A 215 -6.30 -21.52 2.07
N ILE A 216 -5.34 -20.85 2.67
CA ILE A 216 -4.07 -20.46 2.05
C ILE A 216 -3.12 -21.65 2.05
N HIS A 217 -2.75 -22.14 0.86
CA HIS A 217 -1.67 -23.11 0.69
C HIS A 217 -0.50 -22.44 -0.02
N SER A 218 0.57 -22.21 0.74
CA SER A 218 1.76 -21.49 0.30
C SER A 218 2.70 -22.38 -0.52
N TYR A 219 3.50 -21.76 -1.39
CA TYR A 219 4.65 -22.43 -2.01
C TYR A 219 5.80 -22.70 -1.00
N VAL A 220 5.78 -22.03 0.16
CA VAL A 220 6.71 -22.29 1.27
C VAL A 220 6.13 -23.40 2.14
N GLU A 221 6.87 -24.46 2.32
CA GLU A 221 6.49 -25.61 3.13
C GLU A 221 6.17 -25.17 4.56
N HIS A 222 5.04 -25.63 5.10
CA HIS A 222 4.54 -25.31 6.44
C HIS A 222 4.13 -23.83 6.68
N ALA A 223 4.05 -23.00 5.65
CA ALA A 223 3.60 -21.62 5.73
C ALA A 223 2.15 -21.43 5.25
N ASP A 224 1.32 -22.45 5.51
CA ASP A 224 -0.11 -22.41 5.23
C ASP A 224 -0.86 -21.50 6.23
N GLY A 225 -2.10 -21.17 5.90
CA GLY A 225 -2.91 -20.26 6.71
C GLY A 225 -4.37 -20.24 6.27
N GLN A 226 -5.09 -19.25 6.78
CA GLN A 226 -6.49 -19.00 6.42
C GLN A 226 -6.79 -17.50 6.47
N ARG A 227 -7.81 -17.08 5.71
CA ARG A 227 -8.28 -15.70 5.68
C ARG A 227 -9.79 -15.65 5.55
N ASP A 228 -10.42 -14.81 6.37
CA ASP A 228 -11.83 -14.47 6.27
C ASP A 228 -11.99 -12.97 6.08
N PHE A 229 -12.86 -12.57 5.16
CA PHE A 229 -13.12 -11.17 4.83
C PHE A 229 -14.62 -10.92 4.71
N ALA A 230 -15.06 -9.78 5.25
CA ALA A 230 -16.41 -9.27 5.08
C ALA A 230 -16.40 -7.75 4.93
N SER A 231 -17.15 -7.22 3.98
CA SER A 231 -17.34 -5.78 3.82
C SER A 231 -18.74 -5.40 3.42
N MET A 232 -19.11 -4.16 3.75
CA MET A 232 -20.36 -3.53 3.38
C MET A 232 -20.10 -2.08 2.97
N ALA A 233 -20.60 -1.69 1.82
CA ALA A 233 -20.71 -0.30 1.37
C ALA A 233 -22.19 0.08 1.27
N PHE A 234 -22.56 1.18 1.90
CA PHE A 234 -23.91 1.69 1.94
C PHE A 234 -23.94 3.14 1.44
N ASP A 235 -24.85 3.41 0.50
CA ASP A 235 -25.10 4.72 -0.07
C ASP A 235 -26.53 5.15 0.27
N TRP A 236 -26.69 6.37 0.76
CA TRP A 236 -27.99 6.96 0.99
C TRP A 236 -28.11 8.29 0.26
N ASN A 237 -28.84 8.31 -0.83
CA ASN A 237 -29.27 9.50 -1.54
C ASN A 237 -30.40 10.16 -0.71
N ILE A 238 -30.01 11.02 0.25
CA ILE A 238 -30.97 11.70 1.16
C ILE A 238 -31.82 12.67 0.36
N SER A 239 -31.21 13.30 -0.65
CA SER A 239 -31.87 14.17 -1.64
C SER A 239 -30.96 14.34 -2.83
N ASP A 240 -31.40 15.03 -3.89
CA ASP A 240 -30.56 15.39 -5.05
C ASP A 240 -29.28 16.18 -4.71
N ARG A 241 -29.21 16.72 -3.48
CA ARG A 241 -28.11 17.55 -2.98
C ARG A 241 -27.33 16.92 -1.84
N ALA A 242 -27.82 15.84 -1.24
CA ALA A 242 -27.24 15.25 -0.04
C ALA A 242 -27.04 13.76 -0.20
N LEU A 243 -25.78 13.31 -0.06
CA LEU A 243 -25.35 11.93 -0.13
C LEU A 243 -24.64 11.55 1.17
N LEU A 244 -25.01 10.41 1.77
CA LEU A 244 -24.27 9.76 2.84
C LEU A 244 -23.71 8.44 2.33
N GLN A 245 -22.43 8.21 2.55
CA GLN A 245 -21.73 6.98 2.23
C GLN A 245 -21.11 6.40 3.49
N LEU A 246 -21.33 5.12 3.73
CA LEU A 246 -20.75 4.38 4.86
C LEU A 246 -20.06 3.12 4.34
N ASP A 247 -18.84 2.88 4.79
CA ASP A 247 -18.05 1.69 4.46
C ASP A 247 -17.57 1.05 5.74
N VAL A 248 -17.64 -0.28 5.79
CA VAL A 248 -17.01 -1.10 6.82
C VAL A 248 -16.41 -2.33 6.19
N GLU A 249 -15.19 -2.67 6.57
CA GLU A 249 -14.55 -3.92 6.20
C GLU A 249 -13.81 -4.51 7.40
N TYR A 250 -13.91 -5.81 7.54
CA TYR A 250 -13.25 -6.60 8.56
C TYR A 250 -12.55 -7.79 7.91
N GLN A 251 -11.31 -8.02 8.27
CA GLN A 251 -10.55 -9.17 7.84
C GLN A 251 -9.81 -9.77 9.01
N THR A 252 -9.79 -11.09 9.08
CA THR A 252 -8.87 -11.87 9.88
C THR A 252 -8.01 -12.74 8.97
N LYS A 253 -6.71 -12.75 9.21
CA LYS A 253 -5.75 -13.58 8.47
C LYS A 253 -4.82 -14.24 9.48
N GLU A 254 -4.70 -15.53 9.39
CA GLU A 254 -3.73 -16.31 10.15
C GLU A 254 -2.83 -17.05 9.16
N GLN A 255 -1.53 -16.78 9.16
CA GLN A 255 -0.58 -17.46 8.31
C GLN A 255 0.79 -17.49 8.97
N ARG A 256 1.51 -18.60 8.89
CA ARG A 256 2.86 -18.69 9.44
C ARG A 256 3.79 -17.77 8.66
N SER A 257 4.49 -16.87 9.38
CA SER A 257 5.45 -15.94 8.80
C SER A 257 6.71 -16.66 8.34
N VAL A 258 7.25 -16.22 7.21
CA VAL A 258 8.49 -16.75 6.62
C VAL A 258 9.59 -15.73 6.78
N PRO A 259 10.61 -15.99 7.63
CA PRO A 259 11.76 -15.11 7.76
C PRO A 259 12.58 -15.07 6.46
N GLY A 260 13.23 -13.95 6.21
CA GLY A 260 14.18 -13.82 5.10
C GLY A 260 15.50 -14.54 5.40
N TYR A 261 16.28 -14.68 4.35
CA TYR A 261 17.70 -15.04 4.47
C TYR A 261 18.52 -13.79 4.79
N GLN A 262 19.76 -13.96 5.23
CA GLN A 262 20.74 -12.88 5.37
C GLN A 262 22.02 -13.24 4.62
N LEU A 263 22.92 -12.25 4.43
CA LEU A 263 24.21 -12.51 3.79
C LEU A 263 25.05 -13.47 4.65
N LEU A 264 25.71 -14.41 4.01
CA LEU A 264 26.65 -15.31 4.65
C LEU A 264 27.95 -14.56 4.96
N GLY A 265 28.33 -14.50 6.24
CA GLY A 265 29.48 -13.74 6.72
C GLY A 265 29.43 -12.26 6.35
N GLY A 266 28.20 -11.70 6.14
CA GLY A 266 27.97 -10.31 5.77
C GLY A 266 28.34 -9.94 4.34
N THR A 267 28.87 -10.84 3.52
CA THR A 267 29.45 -10.51 2.21
C THR A 267 28.97 -11.38 1.05
N THR A 268 28.34 -12.52 1.32
CA THR A 268 28.03 -13.52 0.29
C THR A 268 26.55 -13.84 0.24
N LEU A 269 25.97 -13.84 -0.96
CA LEU A 269 24.59 -14.29 -1.18
C LEU A 269 24.46 -15.79 -0.93
N PRO A 270 23.42 -16.28 -0.22
CA PRO A 270 23.18 -17.72 -0.05
C PRO A 270 22.76 -18.34 -1.39
N HIS A 271 23.68 -18.99 -2.10
CA HIS A 271 23.42 -19.57 -3.42
C HIS A 271 22.44 -20.75 -3.39
N ASP A 272 22.40 -21.48 -2.28
CA ASP A 272 21.56 -22.67 -2.09
C ASP A 272 20.21 -22.33 -1.42
N ALA A 273 19.88 -21.04 -1.25
CA ALA A 273 18.63 -20.61 -0.68
C ALA A 273 17.42 -21.19 -1.46
N SER A 274 16.54 -21.87 -0.75
CA SER A 274 15.30 -22.43 -1.33
C SER A 274 14.13 -21.47 -1.10
N PRO A 275 13.39 -21.11 -2.13
CA PRO A 275 12.17 -20.32 -1.94
C PRO A 275 11.05 -21.09 -1.23
N ARG A 276 11.21 -22.41 -1.05
CA ARG A 276 10.21 -23.29 -0.43
C ARG A 276 10.49 -23.60 1.04
N LYS A 277 11.64 -23.18 1.59
CA LYS A 277 12.07 -23.54 2.93
C LYS A 277 11.64 -22.49 3.96
N LEU A 278 11.02 -22.93 5.05
CA LEU A 278 10.78 -22.14 6.24
C LEU A 278 11.97 -22.31 7.21
N LEU A 279 12.82 -21.27 7.33
CA LEU A 279 13.96 -21.30 8.22
C LEU A 279 13.54 -21.24 9.70
N GLY A 280 14.29 -21.87 10.58
CA GLY A 280 14.09 -21.80 12.03
C GLY A 280 12.81 -22.42 12.56
N ARG A 281 12.04 -23.16 11.73
CA ARG A 281 10.74 -23.72 12.10
C ARG A 281 10.81 -24.50 13.41
N GLN A 282 9.89 -24.18 14.33
CA GLN A 282 9.67 -24.90 15.58
C GLN A 282 8.18 -25.23 15.74
N ASP A 283 7.88 -26.36 16.36
CA ASP A 283 6.49 -26.82 16.52
C ASP A 283 5.68 -25.98 17.51
N TRP A 284 6.34 -25.25 18.40
CA TRP A 284 5.69 -24.31 19.33
C TRP A 284 5.32 -22.97 18.71
N SER A 285 5.92 -22.60 17.57
CA SER A 285 5.57 -21.34 16.89
C SER A 285 4.16 -21.40 16.32
N ASN A 286 3.45 -20.26 16.32
CA ASN A 286 2.09 -20.16 15.80
C ASN A 286 2.05 -19.40 14.46
N PRO A 287 0.99 -19.55 13.66
CA PRO A 287 0.69 -18.59 12.61
C PRO A 287 0.57 -17.16 13.19
N VAL A 288 1.06 -16.19 12.44
CA VAL A 288 0.83 -14.76 12.75
C VAL A 288 -0.63 -14.44 12.45
N GLY A 289 -1.33 -13.91 13.46
CA GLY A 289 -2.70 -13.42 13.33
C GLY A 289 -2.70 -11.91 13.03
N ILE A 290 -3.44 -11.48 12.00
CA ILE A 290 -3.64 -10.06 11.68
C ILE A 290 -5.14 -9.81 11.54
N ASP A 291 -5.71 -9.15 12.55
CA ASP A 291 -7.10 -8.72 12.55
C ASP A 291 -7.17 -7.25 12.16
N SER A 292 -7.91 -6.91 11.11
CA SER A 292 -8.06 -5.53 10.63
C SER A 292 -9.53 -5.12 10.55
N LEU A 293 -9.82 -3.90 11.02
CA LEU A 293 -11.12 -3.25 10.93
C LEU A 293 -10.93 -1.86 10.36
N ASN A 294 -11.53 -1.59 9.19
CA ASN A 294 -11.55 -0.27 8.58
C ASN A 294 -13.00 0.20 8.45
N MET A 295 -13.26 1.41 8.93
CA MET A 295 -14.57 2.06 8.88
C MET A 295 -14.41 3.46 8.31
N ASN A 296 -15.28 3.85 7.40
CA ASN A 296 -15.29 5.16 6.78
C ASN A 296 -16.73 5.65 6.61
N GLY A 297 -16.97 6.92 6.92
CA GLY A 297 -18.22 7.60 6.67
C GLY A 297 -17.96 8.93 5.98
N ARG A 298 -18.74 9.26 4.95
CA ARG A 298 -18.68 10.51 4.23
C ARG A 298 -20.08 11.05 4.01
N PHE A 299 -20.30 12.29 4.41
CA PHE A 299 -21.48 13.06 4.06
C PHE A 299 -21.06 14.16 3.09
N GLU A 300 -21.75 14.26 1.96
CA GLU A 300 -21.56 15.31 0.96
C GLU A 300 -22.86 16.10 0.78
N TYR A 301 -22.74 17.42 0.73
CA TYR A 301 -23.87 18.33 0.49
C TYR A 301 -23.53 19.34 -0.58
N ARG A 302 -24.37 19.44 -1.61
CA ARG A 302 -24.28 20.43 -2.69
C ARG A 302 -25.12 21.64 -2.34
N PHE A 303 -24.45 22.74 -2.00
CA PHE A 303 -25.12 24.01 -1.65
C PHE A 303 -25.81 24.63 -2.87
N ASN A 304 -25.10 24.61 -4.01
CA ASN A 304 -25.55 25.02 -5.33
C ASN A 304 -24.71 24.34 -6.41
N ASP A 305 -24.86 24.73 -7.67
CA ASP A 305 -24.13 24.11 -8.80
C ASP A 305 -22.62 24.34 -8.76
N SER A 306 -22.17 25.36 -8.05
CA SER A 306 -20.74 25.75 -7.95
C SER A 306 -20.08 25.33 -6.65
N TRP A 307 -20.83 25.03 -5.58
CA TRP A 307 -20.27 24.78 -4.24
C TRP A 307 -20.79 23.51 -3.61
N LYS A 308 -19.87 22.68 -3.16
CA LYS A 308 -20.14 21.49 -2.37
C LYS A 308 -19.27 21.42 -1.11
N GLY A 309 -19.80 20.85 -0.06
CA GLY A 309 -19.08 20.55 1.17
C GLY A 309 -19.08 19.07 1.48
N SER A 310 -18.06 18.60 2.16
CA SER A 310 -17.97 17.22 2.64
C SER A 310 -17.51 17.17 4.09
N LEU A 311 -18.05 16.21 4.83
CA LEU A 311 -17.60 15.82 6.15
C LEU A 311 -17.29 14.31 6.11
N SER A 312 -16.09 13.93 6.49
CA SER A 312 -15.67 12.53 6.52
C SER A 312 -15.11 12.17 7.89
N ALA A 313 -15.36 10.94 8.32
CA ALA A 313 -14.77 10.37 9.53
C ALA A 313 -14.35 8.91 9.27
N SER A 314 -13.19 8.51 9.77
CA SER A 314 -12.71 7.15 9.61
C SER A 314 -12.02 6.63 10.86
N ARG A 315 -12.04 5.30 10.99
CA ARG A 315 -11.24 4.53 11.95
C ARG A 315 -10.65 3.32 11.27
N SER A 316 -9.35 3.13 11.44
CA SER A 316 -8.63 1.92 11.07
C SER A 316 -7.96 1.35 12.30
N ARG A 317 -8.17 0.07 12.58
CA ARG A 317 -7.55 -0.66 13.68
C ARG A 317 -7.01 -1.97 13.19
N VAL A 318 -5.75 -2.25 13.54
CA VAL A 318 -5.09 -3.54 13.28
C VAL A 318 -4.59 -4.09 14.60
N VAL A 319 -4.76 -5.38 14.79
CA VAL A 319 -4.16 -6.15 15.89
C VAL A 319 -3.32 -7.25 15.29
N ILE A 320 -2.08 -7.34 15.70
CA ILE A 320 -1.14 -8.38 15.28
C ILE A 320 -0.81 -9.25 16.48
N ASP A 321 -1.01 -10.56 16.32
CA ASP A 321 -0.59 -11.58 17.26
C ASP A 321 0.57 -12.36 16.64
N ASP A 322 1.80 -12.14 17.09
CA ASP A 322 3.00 -12.81 16.58
C ASP A 322 3.66 -13.68 17.66
N TYR A 323 3.84 -14.96 17.33
CA TYR A 323 4.53 -15.98 18.14
C TYR A 323 5.40 -16.82 17.20
N SER A 324 6.45 -16.21 16.68
CA SER A 324 7.29 -16.80 15.63
C SER A 324 8.56 -17.43 16.20
N ALA A 325 8.95 -18.57 15.64
CA ALA A 325 10.34 -19.01 15.70
C ALA A 325 11.09 -18.31 14.57
N PHE A 326 11.91 -17.33 14.91
CA PHE A 326 12.50 -16.42 13.94
C PHE A 326 13.96 -16.77 13.69
N ALA A 327 14.32 -17.08 12.44
CA ALA A 327 15.71 -17.26 12.01
C ALA A 327 16.35 -15.88 11.83
N TRP A 328 17.46 -15.65 12.50
CA TRP A 328 18.17 -14.38 12.52
C TRP A 328 19.69 -14.55 12.44
N GLY A 329 20.39 -13.43 12.24
CA GLY A 329 21.85 -13.38 12.29
C GLY A 329 22.44 -13.86 13.62
N CYS A 330 23.68 -14.18 13.58
CA CYS A 330 24.42 -14.78 14.69
C CYS A 330 24.73 -13.75 15.79
N TYR A 331 24.00 -13.84 16.89
CA TYR A 331 24.21 -13.02 18.09
C TYR A 331 24.31 -13.84 19.36
N GLY A 332 23.39 -14.79 19.55
CA GLY A 332 23.24 -15.56 20.79
C GLY A 332 24.16 -16.78 20.87
N SER A 333 24.44 -17.42 19.72
CA SER A 333 25.35 -18.57 19.67
C SER A 333 26.81 -18.13 19.58
N ALA A 334 27.62 -18.51 20.57
CA ALA A 334 29.05 -18.24 20.57
C ALA A 334 29.78 -18.87 19.35
N THR A 335 29.28 -20.01 18.85
CA THR A 335 29.85 -20.69 17.68
C THR A 335 29.53 -19.92 16.40
N CYS A 336 28.28 -19.51 16.23
CA CYS A 336 27.82 -18.74 15.09
C CYS A 336 28.44 -17.32 15.10
N ALA A 337 28.47 -16.65 16.23
CA ALA A 337 28.99 -15.29 16.36
C ALA A 337 30.52 -15.18 16.20
N SER A 338 31.26 -16.26 16.43
CA SER A 338 32.73 -16.22 16.29
C SER A 338 33.23 -16.04 14.86
N GLU A 339 32.38 -16.36 13.87
CA GLU A 339 32.74 -16.32 12.44
C GLU A 339 31.81 -15.41 11.63
N ALA A 340 30.87 -14.71 12.28
CA ALA A 340 29.86 -13.89 11.63
C ALA A 340 30.06 -12.40 11.90
N VAL A 341 29.73 -11.59 10.92
CA VAL A 341 29.46 -10.17 11.12
C VAL A 341 28.14 -10.08 11.90
N PRO A 342 28.03 -9.26 12.95
CA PRO A 342 26.79 -9.09 13.69
C PRO A 342 25.60 -8.84 12.76
N ASN A 343 24.44 -9.42 13.07
CA ASN A 343 23.22 -9.29 12.28
C ASN A 343 23.25 -9.97 10.89
N HIS A 344 24.17 -10.94 10.68
CA HIS A 344 24.25 -11.73 9.45
C HIS A 344 24.39 -13.23 9.78
N PHE A 345 24.10 -14.08 8.80
CA PHE A 345 24.31 -15.52 8.93
C PHE A 345 25.81 -15.85 8.96
N GLY A 346 26.17 -16.94 9.59
CA GLY A 346 27.52 -17.48 9.52
C GLY A 346 27.96 -17.78 8.09
N ALA A 347 29.25 -17.74 7.80
CA ALA A 347 29.78 -18.04 6.49
C ALA A 347 29.45 -19.48 6.01
N ASP A 348 29.25 -20.40 6.96
CA ASP A 348 28.86 -21.80 6.74
C ASP A 348 27.30 -21.98 6.59
N GLY A 349 26.53 -20.89 6.68
CA GLY A 349 25.08 -20.90 6.62
C GLY A 349 24.39 -21.10 7.97
N SER A 350 25.12 -21.06 9.08
CA SER A 350 24.55 -21.08 10.43
C SER A 350 23.78 -19.80 10.73
N TYR A 351 22.74 -19.90 11.56
CA TYR A 351 21.92 -18.78 12.04
C TYR A 351 21.39 -19.08 13.44
N ASP A 352 21.01 -18.01 14.15
CA ASP A 352 20.33 -18.13 15.44
C ASP A 352 18.84 -18.32 15.27
N ILE A 353 18.20 -19.02 16.19
CA ILE A 353 16.74 -19.15 16.31
C ILE A 353 16.29 -18.37 17.54
N TYR A 354 15.38 -17.46 17.33
CA TYR A 354 14.78 -16.65 18.37
C TYR A 354 13.33 -17.04 18.59
N ASP A 355 12.89 -17.04 19.83
CA ASP A 355 11.51 -17.04 20.24
C ASP A 355 11.03 -15.58 20.27
N PHE A 356 10.41 -15.15 19.17
CA PHE A 356 9.85 -13.82 19.05
C PHE A 356 8.37 -13.84 19.43
N ARG A 357 7.96 -12.96 20.36
CA ARG A 357 6.58 -12.86 20.82
C ARG A 357 6.13 -11.41 20.92
N SER A 358 5.13 -11.04 20.13
CA SER A 358 4.47 -9.73 20.18
C SER A 358 2.94 -9.91 20.01
N PRO A 359 2.25 -10.45 21.03
CA PRO A 359 0.80 -10.53 20.99
C PRO A 359 0.14 -9.19 21.30
N ASP A 360 -1.10 -8.99 20.79
CA ASP A 360 -1.94 -7.82 20.98
C ASP A 360 -1.30 -6.50 20.50
N ASP A 361 -0.34 -6.58 19.57
CA ASP A 361 0.25 -5.40 18.97
C ASP A 361 -0.83 -4.62 18.19
N THR A 362 -1.29 -3.51 18.80
CA THR A 362 -2.45 -2.75 18.32
C THR A 362 -2.03 -1.41 17.75
N ARG A 363 -2.41 -1.17 16.49
CA ARG A 363 -2.27 0.11 15.81
C ARG A 363 -3.64 0.67 15.45
N ARG A 364 -3.84 1.97 15.68
CA ARG A 364 -5.11 2.62 15.35
C ARG A 364 -4.88 4.01 14.77
N ASN A 365 -5.58 4.27 13.68
CA ASN A 365 -5.70 5.58 13.05
C ASN A 365 -7.16 6.04 13.14
N ASP A 366 -7.38 7.25 13.63
CA ASP A 366 -8.67 7.95 13.63
C ASP A 366 -8.50 9.26 12.84
N GLU A 367 -9.39 9.55 11.90
CA GLU A 367 -9.32 10.77 11.08
C GLU A 367 -10.72 11.38 10.92
N VAL A 368 -10.79 12.71 11.01
CA VAL A 368 -11.99 13.51 10.66
C VAL A 368 -11.53 14.64 9.75
N GLU A 369 -12.27 14.87 8.67
CA GLU A 369 -12.00 15.96 7.74
C GLU A 369 -13.30 16.66 7.33
N ALA A 370 -13.24 17.99 7.30
CA ALA A 370 -14.26 18.82 6.69
C ALA A 370 -13.63 19.65 5.57
N ALA A 371 -14.25 19.62 4.38
CA ALA A 371 -13.77 20.34 3.21
C ALA A 371 -14.89 21.00 2.42
N MET A 372 -14.58 22.09 1.76
CA MET A 372 -15.43 22.76 0.77
C MET A 372 -14.69 22.88 -0.55
N THR A 373 -15.39 22.57 -1.64
CA THR A 373 -14.89 22.78 -3.01
C THR A 373 -15.86 23.67 -3.75
N GLY A 374 -15.33 24.67 -4.43
CA GLY A 374 -16.15 25.61 -5.19
C GLY A 374 -15.49 26.05 -6.49
N GLN A 375 -16.32 26.40 -7.46
CA GLN A 375 -15.91 26.96 -8.75
C GLN A 375 -16.45 28.38 -8.88
N PHE A 376 -15.60 29.32 -9.28
CA PHE A 376 -15.96 30.71 -9.52
C PHE A 376 -15.01 31.36 -10.51
N GLU A 377 -15.36 32.56 -10.97
CA GLU A 377 -14.54 33.34 -11.90
C GLU A 377 -14.14 34.69 -11.29
N THR A 378 -12.89 35.10 -11.55
CA THR A 378 -12.38 36.43 -11.20
C THR A 378 -11.85 37.08 -12.48
N GLY A 379 -12.67 37.92 -13.09
CA GLY A 379 -12.40 38.43 -14.43
C GLY A 379 -12.40 37.30 -15.46
N SER A 380 -11.25 37.10 -16.12
CA SER A 380 -11.06 36.01 -17.09
C SER A 380 -10.52 34.71 -16.46
N LEU A 381 -10.18 34.72 -15.19
CA LEU A 381 -9.61 33.57 -14.49
C LEU A 381 -10.72 32.67 -13.95
N LYS A 382 -10.61 31.37 -14.24
CA LYS A 382 -11.50 30.37 -13.64
C LYS A 382 -10.78 29.69 -12.48
N HIS A 383 -11.46 29.59 -11.35
CA HIS A 383 -10.95 29.01 -10.12
C HIS A 383 -11.70 27.74 -9.76
N GLU A 384 -10.98 26.71 -9.35
CA GLU A 384 -11.49 25.56 -8.61
C GLU A 384 -10.80 25.54 -7.25
N LEU A 385 -11.47 26.09 -6.24
CA LEU A 385 -10.94 26.28 -4.90
C LEU A 385 -11.41 25.16 -3.98
N THR A 386 -10.47 24.47 -3.35
CA THR A 386 -10.74 23.54 -2.25
C THR A 386 -10.03 24.01 -0.99
N PHE A 387 -10.76 24.07 0.13
CA PHE A 387 -10.18 24.36 1.43
C PHE A 387 -10.85 23.52 2.51
N GLY A 388 -10.12 23.28 3.59
CA GLY A 388 -10.65 22.44 4.66
C GLY A 388 -9.71 22.30 5.84
N THR A 389 -10.17 21.48 6.77
CA THR A 389 -9.42 21.12 7.98
C THR A 389 -9.54 19.62 8.24
N ASN A 390 -8.50 19.05 8.82
CA ASN A 390 -8.56 17.68 9.32
C ASN A 390 -7.90 17.54 10.69
N ALA A 391 -8.36 16.54 11.43
CA ALA A 391 -7.74 16.04 12.64
C ALA A 391 -7.44 14.55 12.46
N PHE A 392 -6.21 14.17 12.70
CA PHE A 392 -5.72 12.79 12.61
C PHE A 392 -5.04 12.39 13.91
N ARG A 393 -5.30 11.18 14.37
CA ARG A 393 -4.63 10.60 15.53
C ARG A 393 -4.19 9.17 15.24
N ARG A 394 -2.93 8.86 15.48
CA ARG A 394 -2.38 7.51 15.48
C ARG A 394 -1.95 7.10 16.87
N THR A 395 -2.31 5.89 17.27
CA THR A 395 -1.81 5.27 18.50
C THR A 395 -1.20 3.91 18.18
N VAL A 396 -0.13 3.59 18.90
CA VAL A 396 0.55 2.29 18.85
C VAL A 396 0.67 1.78 20.29
N ASP A 397 0.10 0.62 20.54
CA ASP A 397 0.16 -0.09 21.81
C ASP A 397 0.82 -1.45 21.54
N THR A 398 2.03 -1.67 22.09
CA THR A 398 2.78 -2.92 21.92
C THR A 398 3.32 -3.41 23.24
N ARG A 399 3.68 -4.68 23.30
CA ARG A 399 4.52 -5.20 24.40
C ARG A 399 5.95 -4.71 24.20
N GLY A 400 6.75 -4.79 25.24
CA GLY A 400 8.20 -4.65 25.14
C GLY A 400 8.78 -5.76 24.24
N THR A 401 10.01 -5.57 23.78
CA THR A 401 10.69 -6.52 22.92
C THR A 401 10.86 -7.87 23.63
N PHE A 402 10.25 -8.93 23.08
CA PHE A 402 10.49 -10.30 23.48
C PHE A 402 11.08 -11.03 22.29
N ASN A 403 12.39 -11.19 22.30
CA ASN A 403 13.15 -11.81 21.22
C ASN A 403 14.32 -12.59 21.84
N GLU A 404 14.01 -13.79 22.34
CA GLU A 404 14.92 -14.59 23.14
C GLU A 404 15.65 -15.64 22.28
N PHE A 405 16.96 -15.70 22.38
CA PHE A 405 17.75 -16.75 21.77
C PHE A 405 17.40 -18.10 22.38
N VAL A 406 17.03 -19.09 21.54
CA VAL A 406 16.63 -20.44 22.00
C VAL A 406 17.44 -21.55 21.34
N GLY A 407 18.19 -21.27 20.29
CA GLY A 407 19.00 -22.27 19.61
C GLY A 407 19.57 -21.79 18.29
N SER A 408 20.15 -22.68 17.52
CA SER A 408 20.77 -22.38 16.24
C SER A 408 20.30 -23.36 15.16
N GLY A 409 20.42 -22.96 13.90
CA GLY A 409 20.14 -23.77 12.72
C GLY A 409 21.14 -23.52 11.62
N ASN A 410 20.97 -24.22 10.50
CA ASN A 410 21.75 -24.02 9.28
C ASN A 410 20.82 -24.01 8.06
N ILE A 411 21.10 -23.13 7.08
CA ILE A 411 20.26 -23.02 5.87
C ILE A 411 20.16 -24.31 5.07
N ASN A 412 21.13 -25.21 5.19
CA ASN A 412 21.21 -26.48 4.47
C ASN A 412 20.56 -27.65 5.23
N GLU A 413 20.18 -27.45 6.49
CA GLU A 413 19.71 -28.50 7.38
C GLU A 413 18.26 -28.28 7.82
N THR A 414 17.60 -29.31 8.32
CA THR A 414 16.37 -29.17 9.06
C THR A 414 16.71 -28.73 10.49
N PRO A 415 16.12 -27.62 11.00
CA PRO A 415 16.44 -27.14 12.34
C PRO A 415 16.10 -28.20 13.40
N GLU A 416 16.97 -28.37 14.37
CA GLU A 416 16.70 -29.20 15.52
C GLU A 416 15.56 -28.60 16.35
N ALA A 417 14.81 -29.48 17.06
CA ALA A 417 13.77 -29.03 17.94
C ALA A 417 14.37 -28.41 19.23
N VAL A 418 14.04 -27.16 19.48
CA VAL A 418 14.45 -26.41 20.68
C VAL A 418 13.21 -26.02 21.50
N ALA A 419 13.37 -25.88 22.82
CA ALA A 419 12.31 -25.41 23.67
C ALA A 419 12.11 -23.88 23.52
N PRO A 420 10.87 -23.38 23.64
CA PRO A 420 10.64 -21.94 23.72
C PRO A 420 11.19 -21.36 25.04
N SER A 421 11.37 -20.06 25.11
CA SER A 421 11.76 -19.37 26.34
C SER A 421 10.67 -19.46 27.41
N ASP A 422 11.09 -19.64 28.66
CA ASP A 422 10.20 -19.65 29.84
C ASP A 422 10.01 -18.25 30.46
N LEU A 423 10.64 -17.22 29.89
CA LEU A 423 10.54 -15.86 30.40
C LEU A 423 9.11 -15.30 30.24
N PRO A 424 8.63 -14.51 31.20
CA PRO A 424 7.33 -13.89 31.12
C PRO A 424 7.33 -12.78 30.05
N LEU A 425 6.20 -12.63 29.35
CA LEU A 425 6.02 -11.53 28.40
C LEU A 425 5.96 -10.19 29.13
N PRO A 426 6.56 -9.12 28.59
CA PRO A 426 6.36 -7.77 29.05
C PRO A 426 4.88 -7.35 29.00
N HIS A 427 4.50 -6.31 29.74
CA HIS A 427 3.16 -5.74 29.66
C HIS A 427 2.96 -4.95 28.36
N THR A 428 1.70 -4.83 27.92
CA THR A 428 1.35 -3.97 26.80
C THR A 428 1.33 -2.51 27.27
N GLU A 429 2.12 -1.68 26.60
CA GLU A 429 2.27 -0.26 26.92
C GLU A 429 1.98 0.60 25.67
N ARG A 430 1.58 1.86 25.92
CA ARG A 430 1.48 2.86 24.86
C ARG A 430 2.88 3.27 24.43
N ARG A 431 3.19 3.08 23.12
CA ARG A 431 4.49 3.44 22.54
C ARG A 431 4.43 4.76 21.76
N LEU A 432 3.25 5.09 21.23
CA LEU A 432 3.05 6.30 20.43
C LEU A 432 1.62 6.84 20.57
N ASP A 433 1.48 8.14 20.76
CA ASP A 433 0.27 8.93 20.52
C ASP A 433 0.65 10.14 19.66
N SER A 434 0.31 10.09 18.37
CA SER A 434 0.61 11.15 17.40
C SER A 434 -0.68 11.82 16.98
N ARG A 435 -0.77 13.14 17.14
CA ARG A 435 -1.93 13.97 16.77
C ARG A 435 -1.50 15.01 15.76
N GLN A 436 -2.26 15.11 14.69
CA GLN A 436 -2.03 16.07 13.64
C GLN A 436 -3.30 16.85 13.36
N TYR A 437 -3.17 18.17 13.29
CA TYR A 437 -4.25 19.09 12.90
C TYR A 437 -3.80 19.82 11.66
N GLY A 438 -4.59 19.78 10.59
CA GLY A 438 -4.27 20.38 9.31
C GLY A 438 -5.31 21.43 8.90
N LEU A 439 -4.82 22.56 8.41
CA LEU A 439 -5.60 23.51 7.61
C LEU A 439 -5.00 23.49 6.20
N PHE A 440 -5.83 23.35 5.18
CA PHE A 440 -5.35 23.31 3.80
C PHE A 440 -6.20 24.14 2.86
N VAL A 441 -5.54 24.65 1.82
CA VAL A 441 -6.17 25.33 0.71
C VAL A 441 -5.46 24.94 -0.58
N THR A 442 -6.23 24.72 -1.64
CA THR A 442 -5.73 24.48 -3.00
C THR A 442 -6.60 25.24 -3.98
N ASP A 443 -6.00 26.00 -4.86
CA ASP A 443 -6.67 26.67 -5.95
C ASP A 443 -6.08 26.25 -7.29
N ARG A 444 -6.91 25.67 -8.14
CA ARG A 444 -6.60 25.42 -9.55
C ARG A 444 -7.10 26.63 -10.33
N ILE A 445 -6.18 27.44 -10.86
CA ILE A 445 -6.45 28.64 -11.60
C ILE A 445 -6.22 28.37 -13.08
N SER A 446 -7.25 28.49 -13.90
CA SER A 446 -7.17 28.43 -15.37
C SER A 446 -7.11 29.85 -15.92
N PHE A 447 -5.96 30.20 -16.53
CA PHE A 447 -5.77 31.49 -17.18
C PHE A 447 -6.46 31.55 -18.54
N ASN A 448 -6.45 30.43 -19.24
CA ASN A 448 -7.14 30.15 -20.49
C ASN A 448 -7.21 28.62 -20.71
N GLU A 449 -7.61 28.18 -21.88
CA GLU A 449 -7.72 26.73 -22.23
C GLU A 449 -6.37 25.99 -22.19
N GLN A 450 -5.26 26.71 -22.34
CA GLN A 450 -3.92 26.13 -22.43
C GLN A 450 -3.13 26.18 -21.13
N TRP A 451 -3.30 27.22 -20.33
CA TRP A 451 -2.48 27.46 -19.15
C TRP A 451 -3.27 27.38 -17.86
N GLN A 452 -2.81 26.54 -16.96
CA GLN A 452 -3.36 26.39 -15.62
C GLN A 452 -2.21 26.36 -14.59
N THR A 453 -2.50 26.81 -13.38
CA THR A 453 -1.63 26.63 -12.22
C THR A 453 -2.40 26.00 -11.07
N VAL A 454 -1.72 25.18 -10.26
CA VAL A 454 -2.23 24.71 -8.98
C VAL A 454 -1.37 25.31 -7.89
N LEU A 455 -2.00 26.10 -7.03
CA LEU A 455 -1.38 26.71 -5.87
C LEU A 455 -2.01 26.12 -4.63
N GLY A 456 -1.20 25.55 -3.76
CA GLY A 456 -1.71 24.93 -2.54
C GLY A 456 -0.76 25.07 -1.37
N GLY A 457 -1.32 24.98 -0.19
CA GLY A 457 -0.57 24.96 1.04
C GLY A 457 -1.37 24.28 2.17
N ARG A 458 -0.65 23.57 2.99
CA ARG A 458 -1.19 22.96 4.21
C ARG A 458 -0.35 23.39 5.40
N GLN A 459 -1.00 23.90 6.41
CA GLN A 459 -0.41 24.12 7.73
C GLN A 459 -0.72 22.91 8.59
N VAL A 460 0.32 22.20 9.05
CA VAL A 460 0.21 21.04 9.94
C VAL A 460 0.72 21.44 11.32
N ARG A 461 -0.07 21.20 12.36
CA ARG A 461 0.40 21.15 13.74
C ARG A 461 0.48 19.69 14.15
N LEU A 462 1.69 19.22 14.46
CA LEU A 462 2.00 17.90 14.98
C LEU A 462 2.25 18.02 16.47
N ASP A 463 1.64 17.12 17.26
CA ASP A 463 1.90 16.87 18.68
C ASP A 463 2.05 15.35 18.84
N GLU A 464 3.26 14.90 19.14
CA GLU A 464 3.60 13.49 19.16
C GLU A 464 4.38 13.14 20.44
N GLN A 465 3.81 12.22 21.23
CA GLN A 465 4.43 11.63 22.39
C GLN A 465 4.82 10.19 22.09
N ALA A 466 6.08 9.85 22.33
CA ALA A 466 6.61 8.48 22.29
C ALA A 466 7.10 8.07 23.67
N TRP A 467 6.98 6.78 24.01
CA TRP A 467 7.41 6.20 25.27
C TRP A 467 8.38 5.04 25.03
N ASN A 468 9.29 4.83 25.99
CA ASN A 468 10.15 3.67 26.07
C ASN A 468 9.36 2.41 26.47
N GLU A 469 10.00 1.25 26.43
CA GLU A 469 9.38 -0.04 26.82
C GLU A 469 9.04 -0.13 28.31
N ASP A 470 9.72 0.64 29.15
CA ASP A 470 9.46 0.76 30.57
C ASP A 470 8.37 1.79 30.94
N GLY A 471 7.71 2.38 29.89
CA GLY A 471 6.69 3.40 30.06
C GLY A 471 7.22 4.81 30.34
N SER A 472 8.54 4.99 30.44
CA SER A 472 9.13 6.33 30.59
C SER A 472 9.02 7.15 29.30
N ASP A 473 9.01 8.48 29.42
CA ASP A 473 8.96 9.39 28.27
C ASP A 473 10.24 9.27 27.43
N ALA A 474 10.11 8.83 26.19
CA ALA A 474 11.21 8.77 25.25
C ALA A 474 11.38 10.11 24.51
N ARG A 475 10.26 10.66 24.00
CA ARG A 475 10.30 11.88 23.19
C ARG A 475 8.94 12.56 23.14
N HIS A 476 8.95 13.88 23.29
CA HIS A 476 7.81 14.74 22.95
C HIS A 476 8.19 15.68 21.81
N THR A 477 7.40 15.72 20.74
CA THR A 477 7.65 16.55 19.57
C THR A 477 6.43 17.41 19.27
N GLU A 478 6.56 18.70 19.45
CA GLU A 478 5.62 19.69 18.93
C GLU A 478 6.22 20.40 17.73
N ARG A 479 5.51 20.40 16.58
CA ARG A 479 5.95 21.11 15.38
C ARG A 479 4.78 21.75 14.65
N SER A 480 5.03 22.92 14.10
CA SER A 480 4.13 23.63 13.19
C SER A 480 4.85 23.78 11.84
N ILE A 481 4.32 23.14 10.80
CA ILE A 481 5.01 23.00 9.52
C ILE A 481 4.10 23.43 8.39
N PHE A 482 4.61 24.27 7.49
CA PHE A 482 3.93 24.64 6.27
C PHE A 482 4.43 23.81 5.09
N LEU A 483 3.49 23.15 4.38
CA LEU A 483 3.73 22.26 3.26
C LEU A 483 3.16 22.89 1.98
N PRO A 484 3.96 23.59 1.19
CA PRO A 484 3.54 24.17 -0.08
C PRO A 484 3.47 23.10 -1.18
N GLN A 485 2.56 23.32 -2.12
CA GLN A 485 2.56 22.67 -3.43
C GLN A 485 2.28 23.71 -4.50
N VAL A 486 3.10 23.72 -5.54
CA VAL A 486 2.94 24.58 -6.71
C VAL A 486 3.09 23.74 -7.96
N ALA A 487 2.18 23.90 -8.90
CA ALA A 487 2.32 23.27 -10.21
C ALA A 487 1.89 24.21 -11.32
N LEU A 488 2.53 24.08 -12.47
CA LEU A 488 2.17 24.75 -13.71
C LEU A 488 1.82 23.68 -14.74
N ILE A 489 0.72 23.86 -15.44
CA ILE A 489 0.21 22.95 -16.47
C ILE A 489 0.09 23.75 -17.77
N TYR A 490 0.61 23.19 -18.87
CA TYR A 490 0.47 23.73 -20.21
C TYR A 490 -0.14 22.70 -21.15
N LYS A 491 -1.29 22.98 -21.73
CA LYS A 491 -2.03 22.14 -22.68
C LYS A 491 -2.03 22.80 -24.05
N PRO A 492 -1.01 22.56 -24.91
CA PRO A 492 -0.99 23.12 -26.26
C PRO A 492 -2.18 22.68 -27.11
N ILE A 493 -2.67 21.46 -26.85
CA ILE A 493 -3.88 20.86 -27.40
C ILE A 493 -4.60 20.08 -26.30
N GLU A 494 -5.87 19.79 -26.45
CA GLU A 494 -6.72 19.20 -25.41
C GLU A 494 -6.18 17.87 -24.87
N ASN A 495 -5.62 17.03 -25.73
CA ASN A 495 -5.12 15.70 -25.39
C ASN A 495 -3.61 15.63 -25.10
N LEU A 496 -2.93 16.77 -24.91
CA LEU A 496 -1.52 16.85 -24.53
C LEU A 496 -1.33 17.82 -23.35
N SER A 497 -0.78 17.32 -22.26
CA SER A 497 -0.49 18.10 -21.06
C SER A 497 0.98 18.00 -20.70
N LEU A 498 1.62 19.14 -20.52
CA LEU A 498 2.96 19.27 -19.93
C LEU A 498 2.81 19.92 -18.55
N TYR A 499 3.52 19.39 -17.56
CA TYR A 499 3.47 19.98 -16.23
C TYR A 499 4.84 20.03 -15.56
N THR A 500 4.94 20.93 -14.59
CA THR A 500 6.01 20.92 -13.59
C THR A 500 5.40 21.17 -12.22
N SER A 501 5.93 20.51 -11.19
CA SER A 501 5.43 20.66 -9.82
C SER A 501 6.56 20.63 -8.80
N TYR A 502 6.36 21.38 -7.72
CA TYR A 502 7.18 21.37 -6.51
C TYR A 502 6.30 21.10 -5.30
N SER A 503 6.73 20.19 -4.45
CA SER A 503 5.99 19.82 -3.23
C SER A 503 6.93 19.55 -2.05
N LYS A 504 6.40 19.76 -0.84
CA LYS A 504 6.99 19.31 0.43
C LYS A 504 6.05 18.35 1.12
N GLY A 505 6.62 17.45 1.94
CA GLY A 505 5.87 16.52 2.78
C GLY A 505 6.54 16.35 4.13
N LEU A 506 5.75 16.05 5.16
CA LEU A 506 6.25 15.68 6.47
C LEU A 506 6.49 14.15 6.49
N THR A 507 7.74 13.73 6.63
CA THR A 507 8.12 12.32 6.74
C THR A 507 8.24 11.96 8.20
N LEU A 508 7.51 10.93 8.63
CA LEU A 508 7.59 10.43 10.01
C LEU A 508 8.92 9.74 10.26
N GLY A 509 9.40 9.78 11.50
CA GLY A 509 10.60 9.07 11.91
C GLY A 509 10.39 7.56 11.95
N GLY A 510 11.43 6.79 11.62
CA GLY A 510 11.47 5.34 11.75
C GLY A 510 11.64 4.92 13.21
N THR A 511 11.38 3.64 13.48
CA THR A 511 11.62 3.01 14.78
C THR A 511 12.95 2.27 14.76
N ALA A 512 13.76 2.46 15.78
CA ALA A 512 15.04 1.80 15.94
C ALA A 512 14.87 0.28 16.12
N ALA A 513 15.69 -0.50 15.40
CA ALA A 513 15.65 -1.95 15.46
C ALA A 513 16.10 -2.49 16.81
N TRP A 514 15.67 -3.69 17.17
CA TRP A 514 15.90 -4.33 18.46
C TRP A 514 17.38 -4.52 18.81
N PHE A 515 18.26 -4.69 17.82
CA PHE A 515 19.69 -4.90 18.00
C PHE A 515 20.50 -3.59 18.13
N THR A 516 19.86 -2.43 18.03
CA THR A 516 20.53 -1.13 18.17
C THR A 516 20.60 -0.69 19.62
N SER A 517 21.57 0.16 19.95
CA SER A 517 21.77 0.70 21.31
C SER A 517 20.59 1.55 21.79
N ASN A 518 19.79 2.07 20.86
CA ASN A 518 18.57 2.83 21.11
C ASN A 518 17.32 2.07 20.59
N ALA A 519 17.30 0.75 20.75
CA ALA A 519 16.20 -0.11 20.31
C ALA A 519 14.83 0.46 20.69
N SER A 520 13.86 0.30 19.79
CA SER A 520 12.50 0.79 19.93
C SER A 520 12.31 2.32 20.01
N GLU A 521 13.37 3.12 19.94
CA GLU A 521 13.26 4.58 19.84
C GLU A 521 12.59 4.98 18.52
N ILE A 522 11.64 5.92 18.58
CA ILE A 522 10.99 6.49 17.40
C ILE A 522 11.65 7.83 17.08
N LEU A 523 12.31 7.95 15.94
CA LEU A 523 13.02 9.16 15.53
C LEU A 523 12.05 10.32 15.24
N ALA A 524 12.57 11.56 15.30
CA ALA A 524 11.77 12.75 15.05
C ALA A 524 11.39 12.88 13.57
N PRO A 525 10.17 13.37 13.24
CA PRO A 525 9.75 13.64 11.87
C PRO A 525 10.60 14.70 11.18
N THR A 526 10.78 14.58 9.86
CA THR A 526 11.53 15.50 8.98
C THR A 526 10.70 16.01 7.82
N VAL A 527 11.22 16.99 7.08
CA VAL A 527 10.59 17.53 5.88
C VAL A 527 11.32 17.04 4.64
N SER A 528 10.59 16.34 3.78
CA SER A 528 11.04 15.93 2.45
C SER A 528 10.61 16.91 1.38
N ARG A 529 11.30 16.92 0.22
CA ARG A 529 11.03 17.83 -0.90
C ARG A 529 11.14 17.11 -2.24
N GLN A 530 10.32 17.52 -3.20
CA GLN A 530 10.31 16.96 -4.55
C GLN A 530 10.11 18.04 -5.60
N LEU A 531 10.81 17.86 -6.73
CA LEU A 531 10.59 18.55 -7.99
C LEU A 531 10.26 17.49 -9.04
N GLU A 532 9.21 17.72 -9.84
CA GLU A 532 8.81 16.84 -10.92
C GLU A 532 8.43 17.65 -12.16
N ALA A 533 8.72 17.11 -13.34
CA ALA A 533 8.21 17.61 -14.61
C ALA A 533 7.79 16.43 -15.48
N GLY A 534 6.68 16.55 -16.19
CA GLY A 534 6.15 15.46 -16.98
C GLY A 534 5.32 15.88 -18.17
N VAL A 535 5.02 14.88 -18.99
CA VAL A 535 4.18 14.96 -20.18
C VAL A 535 3.15 13.85 -20.14
N LYS A 536 1.90 14.17 -20.46
CA LYS A 536 0.80 13.21 -20.63
C LYS A 536 0.16 13.44 -21.99
N TYR A 537 -0.06 12.36 -22.72
CA TYR A 537 -0.60 12.42 -24.06
C TYR A 537 -1.60 11.31 -24.30
N ASP A 538 -2.83 11.67 -24.59
CA ASP A 538 -3.89 10.75 -24.96
C ASP A 538 -4.03 10.71 -26.48
N TRP A 539 -3.79 9.55 -27.08
CA TRP A 539 -3.92 9.35 -28.52
C TRP A 539 -4.85 8.18 -28.82
N ARG A 540 -6.00 8.49 -29.36
CA ARG A 540 -7.08 7.51 -29.59
C ARG A 540 -7.47 6.84 -28.27
N ARG A 541 -7.23 5.53 -28.14
CA ARG A 541 -7.52 4.72 -26.96
C ARG A 541 -6.25 4.34 -26.17
N MET A 542 -5.18 5.09 -26.33
CA MET A 542 -3.90 4.92 -25.65
C MET A 542 -3.54 6.18 -24.87
N SER A 543 -3.08 6.02 -23.65
CA SER A 543 -2.49 7.08 -22.82
C SER A 543 -0.99 6.84 -22.69
N PHE A 544 -0.19 7.90 -22.89
CA PHE A 544 1.25 7.90 -22.75
C PHE A 544 1.65 8.89 -21.66
N THR A 545 2.59 8.50 -20.81
CA THR A 545 3.12 9.35 -19.75
C THR A 545 4.64 9.29 -19.73
N ALA A 546 5.26 10.44 -19.46
CA ALA A 546 6.68 10.54 -19.16
C ALA A 546 6.88 11.53 -18.04
N ALA A 547 7.71 11.19 -17.05
CA ALA A 547 8.04 12.08 -15.94
C ALA A 547 9.51 11.98 -15.55
N VAL A 548 10.12 13.12 -15.23
CA VAL A 548 11.41 13.22 -14.57
C VAL A 548 11.20 13.80 -13.18
N PHE A 549 11.87 13.25 -12.19
CA PHE A 549 11.71 13.69 -10.81
C PHE A 549 13.06 13.74 -10.07
N GLN A 550 13.10 14.57 -9.03
CA GLN A 550 14.11 14.52 -7.97
C GLN A 550 13.41 14.68 -6.64
N ALA A 551 13.60 13.71 -5.75
CA ALA A 551 13.07 13.72 -4.39
C ALA A 551 14.20 13.50 -3.37
N ARG A 552 14.04 14.08 -2.17
CA ARG A 552 15.03 14.01 -1.08
C ARG A 552 14.35 13.80 0.26
N GLN A 553 14.97 12.94 1.07
CA GLN A 553 14.52 12.61 2.41
C GLN A 553 15.75 12.48 3.34
N ALA A 554 15.59 12.83 4.62
CA ALA A 554 16.60 12.51 5.62
C ALA A 554 16.86 11.00 5.65
N TYR A 555 18.13 10.61 5.66
CA TYR A 555 18.51 9.21 5.68
C TYR A 555 18.48 8.67 7.10
N GLN A 556 17.83 7.52 7.29
CA GLN A 556 17.68 6.81 8.57
C GLN A 556 18.26 5.42 8.41
N TYR A 557 19.13 5.00 9.32
CA TYR A 557 19.81 3.72 9.24
C TYR A 557 20.47 3.32 10.57
N SER A 558 20.77 2.04 10.74
CA SER A 558 21.54 1.53 11.87
C SER A 558 23.03 1.79 11.61
N GLN A 559 23.59 2.80 12.27
CA GLN A 559 24.98 3.22 12.12
C GLN A 559 25.89 2.31 12.94
N PRO A 560 26.90 1.66 12.33
CA PRO A 560 27.90 0.90 13.09
C PRO A 560 28.75 1.84 13.94
N GLN A 561 29.06 1.39 15.16
CA GLN A 561 29.90 2.07 16.13
C GLN A 561 31.27 1.38 16.23
N ASP A 562 32.27 2.09 16.78
CA ASP A 562 33.64 1.58 16.93
C ASP A 562 33.74 0.34 17.83
N ASP A 563 32.77 0.14 18.73
CA ASP A 563 32.69 -1.00 19.66
C ASP A 563 31.96 -2.22 19.06
N GLY A 564 31.55 -2.14 17.79
CA GLY A 564 30.81 -3.19 17.08
C GLY A 564 29.30 -3.18 17.33
N SER A 565 28.78 -2.24 18.13
CA SER A 565 27.35 -2.03 18.29
C SER A 565 26.76 -1.20 17.15
N PHE A 566 25.43 -1.07 17.12
CA PHE A 566 24.72 -0.21 16.18
C PHE A 566 23.87 0.82 16.93
N THR A 567 23.76 2.03 16.37
CA THR A 567 22.81 3.05 16.84
C THR A 567 21.96 3.50 15.67
N TYR A 568 20.63 3.45 15.80
CA TYR A 568 19.73 3.92 14.77
C TYR A 568 19.70 5.44 14.73
N VAL A 569 20.11 6.01 13.61
CA VAL A 569 20.32 7.46 13.48
C VAL A 569 19.57 8.04 12.27
N GLN A 570 19.33 9.34 12.33
CA GLN A 570 18.85 10.14 11.23
C GLN A 570 19.95 11.12 10.83
N GLN A 571 20.78 10.70 9.86
CA GLN A 571 21.94 11.47 9.43
C GLN A 571 22.14 11.39 7.92
N GLY A 572 22.40 12.52 7.28
CA GLY A 572 22.52 12.65 5.85
C GLY A 572 21.17 12.72 5.12
N GLU A 573 21.19 12.58 3.81
CA GLU A 573 20.05 12.72 2.92
C GLU A 573 20.10 11.62 1.85
N GLN A 574 18.97 10.93 1.63
CA GLN A 574 18.79 10.11 0.43
C GLN A 574 18.19 10.97 -0.67
N LYS A 575 18.86 11.01 -1.83
CA LYS A 575 18.47 11.75 -3.02
C LYS A 575 18.24 10.81 -4.18
N ASN A 576 17.01 10.76 -4.64
CA ASN A 576 16.60 9.93 -5.78
C ASN A 576 16.22 10.82 -6.96
N THR A 577 16.82 10.53 -8.11
CA THR A 577 16.50 11.17 -9.40
C THR A 577 16.13 10.10 -10.39
N GLY A 578 15.03 10.29 -11.12
CA GLY A 578 14.55 9.25 -12.03
C GLY A 578 13.81 9.77 -13.24
N LEU A 579 13.66 8.85 -14.22
CA LEU A 579 12.81 8.95 -15.39
C LEU A 579 11.82 7.80 -15.36
N GLU A 580 10.55 8.10 -15.56
CA GLU A 580 9.47 7.13 -15.68
C GLU A 580 8.77 7.30 -17.02
N LEU A 581 8.45 6.20 -17.68
CA LEU A 581 7.68 6.15 -18.91
C LEU A 581 6.53 5.17 -18.74
N GLY A 582 5.34 5.52 -19.20
CA GLY A 582 4.15 4.67 -19.16
C GLY A 582 3.38 4.73 -20.48
N ALA A 583 2.76 3.61 -20.85
CA ALA A 583 1.80 3.52 -21.92
C ALA A 583 0.70 2.52 -21.54
N ASN A 584 -0.57 2.91 -21.67
CA ASN A 584 -1.70 2.05 -21.31
C ASN A 584 -2.88 2.28 -22.25
N GLY A 585 -3.54 1.21 -22.70
CA GLY A 585 -4.76 1.26 -23.49
C GLY A 585 -4.80 0.28 -24.67
N TRP A 586 -5.72 0.54 -25.60
CA TRP A 586 -6.00 -0.33 -26.74
C TRP A 586 -5.18 0.07 -27.97
N VAL A 587 -4.27 -0.81 -28.40
CA VAL A 587 -3.47 -0.66 -29.61
C VAL A 587 -4.31 -1.00 -30.85
N THR A 588 -5.16 -2.01 -30.73
CA THR A 588 -6.16 -2.42 -31.73
C THR A 588 -7.47 -2.72 -31.02
N GLU A 589 -8.53 -3.04 -31.73
CA GLU A 589 -9.81 -3.46 -31.15
C GLU A 589 -9.71 -4.76 -30.33
N ARG A 590 -8.61 -5.52 -30.48
CA ARG A 590 -8.39 -6.82 -29.84
C ARG A 590 -7.18 -6.88 -28.94
N LEU A 591 -6.29 -5.90 -28.99
CA LEU A 591 -5.04 -5.88 -28.24
C LEU A 591 -4.99 -4.67 -27.32
N GLN A 592 -5.04 -4.92 -26.03
CA GLN A 592 -4.75 -3.96 -24.98
C GLN A 592 -3.33 -4.17 -24.46
N LEU A 593 -2.57 -3.09 -24.25
CA LEU A 593 -1.24 -3.11 -23.66
C LEU A 593 -1.16 -2.18 -22.46
N SER A 594 -0.37 -2.61 -21.47
CA SER A 594 0.11 -1.75 -20.38
C SER A 594 1.61 -1.93 -20.27
N ALA A 595 2.36 -0.85 -20.41
CA ALA A 595 3.83 -0.86 -20.33
C ALA A 595 4.31 0.22 -19.36
N SER A 596 5.34 -0.10 -18.58
CA SER A 596 5.98 0.81 -17.64
C SER A 596 7.48 0.59 -17.65
N VAL A 597 8.26 1.68 -17.65
CA VAL A 597 9.72 1.66 -17.54
C VAL A 597 10.13 2.73 -16.54
N ALA A 598 11.06 2.38 -15.65
CA ALA A 598 11.66 3.32 -14.70
C ALA A 598 13.18 3.20 -14.70
N ALA A 599 13.85 4.36 -14.67
CA ALA A 599 15.28 4.49 -14.45
C ALA A 599 15.52 5.36 -13.23
N ILE A 600 16.13 4.81 -12.16
CA ILE A 600 16.25 5.48 -10.87
C ILE A 600 17.71 5.47 -10.41
N ARG A 601 18.24 6.66 -10.14
CA ARG A 601 19.51 6.84 -9.44
C ARG A 601 19.20 7.30 -8.02
N ALA A 602 19.31 6.38 -7.07
CA ALA A 602 19.11 6.62 -5.65
C ALA A 602 20.48 6.67 -4.96
N ARG A 603 20.78 7.77 -4.25
CA ARG A 603 22.06 7.95 -3.56
C ARG A 603 21.88 8.47 -2.16
N VAL A 604 22.76 8.04 -1.29
CA VAL A 604 22.92 8.56 0.07
C VAL A 604 24.07 9.57 0.04
N GLU A 605 23.87 10.73 0.69
CA GLU A 605 24.86 11.82 0.76
C GLU A 605 24.97 12.27 2.23
N GLY A 606 26.20 12.36 2.78
CA GLY A 606 26.46 12.90 4.11
C GLY A 606 25.96 12.03 5.29
N SER A 607 25.97 10.72 5.14
CA SER A 607 25.52 9.77 6.16
C SER A 607 26.37 9.77 7.44
N GLY A 608 27.60 10.28 7.38
CA GLY A 608 28.59 10.17 8.46
C GLY A 608 29.37 8.87 8.43
N THR A 609 28.98 7.92 7.57
CA THR A 609 29.70 6.68 7.29
C THR A 609 30.20 6.73 5.84
N ALA A 610 31.46 7.07 5.63
CA ALA A 610 32.03 7.32 4.30
C ALA A 610 31.81 6.15 3.32
N ALA A 611 31.75 4.92 3.81
CA ALA A 611 31.49 3.73 3.01
C ALA A 611 30.07 3.67 2.42
N TYR A 612 29.10 4.44 2.95
CA TYR A 612 27.71 4.45 2.49
C TYR A 612 27.43 5.60 1.50
N ASP A 613 28.26 6.64 1.53
CA ASP A 613 28.05 7.84 0.73
C ASP A 613 28.32 7.59 -0.76
N ASP A 614 27.51 8.22 -1.62
CA ASP A 614 27.57 8.15 -3.09
C ASP A 614 27.27 6.76 -3.72
N HIS A 615 26.93 5.75 -2.94
CA HIS A 615 26.50 4.45 -3.44
C HIS A 615 25.00 4.45 -3.84
N GLN A 616 24.64 3.50 -4.72
CA GLN A 616 23.24 3.24 -5.05
C GLN A 616 22.53 2.72 -3.79
N ALA A 617 21.40 3.30 -3.44
CA ALA A 617 20.65 2.88 -2.27
C ALA A 617 20.29 1.37 -2.34
N LEU A 618 20.30 0.76 -1.16
CA LEU A 618 19.97 -0.64 -0.91
C LEU A 618 18.64 -1.03 -1.57
N ASN A 619 18.57 -2.22 -2.17
CA ASN A 619 17.38 -2.78 -2.81
C ASN A 619 16.80 -1.96 -3.98
N VAL A 620 17.47 -0.93 -4.47
CA VAL A 620 16.98 -0.09 -5.57
C VAL A 620 17.72 -0.40 -6.87
N PRO A 621 17.12 -1.14 -7.82
CA PRO A 621 17.72 -1.36 -9.13
C PRO A 621 17.70 -0.08 -9.97
N ARG A 622 18.71 0.10 -10.84
CA ARG A 622 18.77 1.27 -11.72
C ARG A 622 17.68 1.30 -12.79
N TYR A 623 17.25 0.13 -13.23
CA TYR A 623 16.24 0.00 -14.28
C TYR A 623 15.24 -1.08 -13.91
N ARG A 624 13.97 -0.78 -14.16
CA ARG A 624 12.88 -1.75 -14.13
C ARG A 624 12.01 -1.56 -15.37
N GLY A 625 11.34 -2.63 -15.78
CA GLY A 625 10.37 -2.58 -16.87
C GLY A 625 9.28 -3.61 -16.67
N SER A 626 8.08 -3.28 -17.11
CA SER A 626 6.92 -4.16 -17.14
C SER A 626 6.15 -3.98 -18.44
N LEU A 627 5.72 -5.07 -19.02
CA LEU A 627 4.80 -5.08 -20.16
C LEU A 627 3.73 -6.12 -19.92
N GLN A 628 2.47 -5.74 -20.13
CA GLN A 628 1.30 -6.59 -20.03
C GLN A 628 0.49 -6.49 -21.32
N ALA A 629 -0.05 -7.61 -21.77
CA ALA A 629 -0.88 -7.70 -22.96
C ALA A 629 -2.15 -8.52 -22.67
N ASP A 630 -3.28 -8.05 -23.14
CA ASP A 630 -4.55 -8.79 -23.25
C ASP A 630 -4.92 -8.83 -24.74
N TYR A 631 -5.01 -10.03 -25.29
CA TYR A 631 -5.36 -10.25 -26.70
C TYR A 631 -6.63 -11.07 -26.83
N SER A 632 -7.70 -10.43 -27.28
CA SER A 632 -8.97 -11.09 -27.60
C SER A 632 -8.85 -11.90 -28.88
N LEU A 633 -8.95 -13.22 -28.77
CA LEU A 633 -8.88 -14.13 -29.93
C LEU A 633 -10.11 -14.02 -30.84
N PRO A 634 -10.03 -14.48 -32.10
CA PRO A 634 -11.21 -14.60 -32.95
C PRO A 634 -12.25 -15.63 -32.48
N ILE A 635 -11.98 -16.30 -31.38
CA ILE A 635 -12.87 -17.24 -30.70
C ILE A 635 -13.72 -16.44 -29.71
N PRO A 636 -15.06 -16.44 -29.82
CA PRO A 636 -15.91 -15.65 -28.92
C PRO A 636 -15.63 -15.92 -27.45
N GLY A 637 -15.44 -14.86 -26.68
CA GLY A 637 -15.22 -14.91 -25.23
C GLY A 637 -13.81 -15.31 -24.79
N LEU A 638 -12.89 -15.71 -25.69
CA LEU A 638 -11.55 -16.15 -25.33
C LEU A 638 -10.51 -15.04 -25.51
N ALA A 639 -9.77 -14.72 -24.46
CA ALA A 639 -8.62 -13.83 -24.48
C ALA A 639 -7.37 -14.54 -23.93
N LEU A 640 -6.22 -14.19 -24.47
CA LEU A 640 -4.91 -14.59 -23.95
C LEU A 640 -4.28 -13.41 -23.22
N LEU A 641 -3.76 -13.69 -22.05
CA LEU A 641 -3.08 -12.75 -21.18
C LEU A 641 -1.58 -13.08 -21.17
N GLY A 642 -0.73 -12.07 -21.20
CA GLY A 642 0.71 -12.29 -21.11
C GLY A 642 1.42 -11.10 -20.50
N GLY A 643 2.56 -11.35 -19.88
CA GLY A 643 3.35 -10.28 -19.29
C GLY A 643 4.81 -10.63 -19.11
N VAL A 644 5.64 -9.60 -19.09
CA VAL A 644 7.05 -9.69 -18.71
C VAL A 644 7.38 -8.58 -17.73
N GLN A 645 8.18 -8.93 -16.72
CA GLN A 645 8.72 -8.00 -15.75
C GLN A 645 10.24 -8.17 -15.73
N TYR A 646 10.94 -7.06 -15.78
CA TYR A 646 12.41 -7.02 -15.69
C TYR A 646 12.84 -6.14 -14.52
N SER A 647 13.79 -6.61 -13.75
CA SER A 647 14.52 -5.85 -12.75
C SER A 647 16.01 -5.97 -13.00
N ALA A 648 16.70 -4.86 -13.17
CA ALA A 648 18.15 -4.84 -13.22
C ALA A 648 18.74 -5.26 -11.87
N SER A 649 20.03 -5.54 -11.85
CA SER A 649 20.76 -5.85 -10.62
C SER A 649 20.66 -4.71 -9.61
N LYS A 650 20.71 -5.06 -8.32
CA LYS A 650 20.69 -4.18 -7.17
C LYS A 650 21.72 -4.62 -6.13
N TYR A 651 21.87 -3.86 -5.06
CA TYR A 651 22.79 -4.19 -3.98
C TYR A 651 22.04 -4.67 -2.74
N ALA A 652 22.67 -5.60 -2.02
CA ALA A 652 22.17 -6.19 -0.78
C ALA A 652 22.87 -5.62 0.48
N ASP A 653 23.78 -4.67 0.29
CA ASP A 653 24.52 -3.98 1.34
C ASP A 653 24.61 -2.48 1.05
N ARG A 654 24.86 -1.68 2.08
CA ARG A 654 24.93 -0.20 1.97
C ARG A 654 26.22 0.27 1.31
N GLU A 655 27.30 -0.49 1.40
CA GLU A 655 28.58 -0.24 0.75
C GLU A 655 28.52 -0.42 -0.76
N GLY A 656 27.48 -1.09 -1.27
CA GLY A 656 27.35 -1.40 -2.70
C GLY A 656 28.35 -2.44 -3.17
N SER A 657 28.79 -3.35 -2.30
CA SER A 657 29.76 -4.41 -2.57
C SER A 657 29.10 -5.71 -2.98
N VAL A 658 27.96 -6.08 -2.38
CA VAL A 658 27.25 -7.33 -2.64
C VAL A 658 26.15 -7.10 -3.68
N LYS A 659 26.37 -7.62 -4.88
CA LYS A 659 25.47 -7.43 -6.01
C LYS A 659 24.48 -8.60 -6.14
N VAL A 660 23.20 -8.28 -6.16
CA VAL A 660 22.11 -9.20 -6.49
C VAL A 660 21.83 -9.14 -7.99
N ASN A 661 21.78 -10.31 -8.63
CA ASN A 661 21.61 -10.42 -10.08
C ASN A 661 20.25 -9.88 -10.57
N ASP A 662 20.23 -9.46 -11.83
CA ASP A 662 19.02 -9.10 -12.55
C ASP A 662 18.15 -10.33 -12.85
N TYR A 663 16.88 -10.08 -13.11
CA TYR A 663 15.94 -11.12 -13.49
C TYR A 663 14.87 -10.62 -14.46
N ALA A 664 14.34 -11.55 -15.25
CA ALA A 664 13.12 -11.38 -16.04
C ALA A 664 12.13 -12.48 -15.69
N LEU A 665 10.87 -12.11 -15.45
CA LEU A 665 9.77 -13.02 -15.17
C LEU A 665 8.75 -12.93 -16.29
N PHE A 666 8.28 -14.07 -16.76
CA PHE A 666 7.26 -14.18 -17.78
C PHE A 666 6.01 -14.80 -17.18
N ASN A 667 4.87 -14.20 -17.45
CA ASN A 667 3.56 -14.65 -16.99
C ASN A 667 2.67 -14.86 -18.18
N VAL A 668 1.83 -15.90 -18.14
CA VAL A 668 0.82 -16.19 -19.17
C VAL A 668 -0.50 -16.51 -18.51
N GLY A 669 -1.59 -16.29 -19.23
CA GLY A 669 -2.92 -16.63 -18.76
C GLY A 669 -3.93 -16.67 -19.88
N SER A 670 -5.15 -17.02 -19.51
CA SER A 670 -6.32 -16.96 -20.40
C SER A 670 -7.56 -16.57 -19.61
N ARG A 671 -8.45 -15.86 -20.26
CA ARG A 671 -9.80 -15.53 -19.78
C ARG A 671 -10.80 -16.06 -20.80
N TYR A 672 -11.76 -16.85 -20.35
CA TYR A 672 -12.83 -17.38 -21.20
C TYR A 672 -14.18 -17.00 -20.62
N SER A 673 -14.87 -16.07 -21.28
CA SER A 673 -16.23 -15.66 -20.96
C SER A 673 -17.22 -16.52 -21.74
N THR A 674 -18.13 -17.20 -21.04
CA THR A 674 -19.10 -18.12 -21.61
C THR A 674 -20.39 -18.08 -20.81
N ARG A 675 -21.39 -18.85 -21.22
CA ARG A 675 -22.61 -19.08 -20.46
C ARG A 675 -22.71 -20.55 -20.05
N LEU A 676 -22.93 -20.79 -18.77
CA LEU A 676 -23.25 -22.10 -18.25
C LEU A 676 -24.73 -22.12 -17.83
N GLY A 677 -25.57 -22.71 -18.66
CA GLY A 677 -27.02 -22.56 -18.57
C GLY A 677 -27.43 -21.10 -18.81
N ASP A 678 -28.11 -20.51 -17.84
CA ASP A 678 -28.58 -19.11 -17.91
C ASP A 678 -27.60 -18.10 -17.31
N TYR A 679 -26.47 -18.56 -16.78
CA TYR A 679 -25.53 -17.74 -16.01
C TYR A 679 -24.28 -17.38 -16.80
N ASP A 680 -23.94 -16.10 -16.84
CA ASP A 680 -22.69 -15.62 -17.42
C ASP A 680 -21.53 -16.06 -16.54
N THR A 681 -20.56 -16.76 -17.14
CA THR A 681 -19.45 -17.40 -16.42
C THR A 681 -18.12 -17.00 -17.02
N VAL A 682 -17.16 -16.65 -16.18
CA VAL A 682 -15.80 -16.32 -16.59
C VAL A 682 -14.81 -17.28 -15.93
N LEU A 683 -14.12 -18.04 -16.78
CA LEU A 683 -13.01 -18.91 -16.36
C LEU A 683 -11.68 -18.18 -16.57
N ARG A 684 -10.78 -18.27 -15.60
CA ARG A 684 -9.43 -17.69 -15.68
C ARG A 684 -8.39 -18.71 -15.29
N LEU A 685 -7.32 -18.77 -16.08
CA LEU A 685 -6.09 -19.49 -15.78
C LEU A 685 -4.93 -18.50 -15.83
N THR A 686 -4.09 -18.49 -14.81
CA THR A 686 -2.84 -17.71 -14.79
C THR A 686 -1.68 -18.62 -14.41
N VAL A 687 -0.52 -18.39 -15.01
CA VAL A 687 0.75 -19.02 -14.65
C VAL A 687 1.77 -17.91 -14.49
N ASP A 688 2.15 -17.63 -13.27
CA ASP A 688 3.21 -16.69 -12.92
C ASP A 688 4.57 -17.38 -12.92
N ASN A 689 5.63 -16.62 -13.23
CA ASN A 689 7.02 -17.13 -13.34
C ASN A 689 7.09 -18.40 -14.21
N LEU A 690 6.58 -18.31 -15.44
CA LEU A 690 6.40 -19.44 -16.38
C LEU A 690 7.62 -20.37 -16.50
N PHE A 691 8.83 -19.78 -16.48
CA PHE A 691 10.08 -20.52 -16.65
C PHE A 691 10.72 -20.99 -15.34
N ASP A 692 10.00 -20.84 -14.20
CA ASP A 692 10.49 -21.22 -12.86
C ASP A 692 11.85 -20.59 -12.53
N LYS A 693 12.01 -19.30 -12.86
CA LYS A 693 13.25 -18.54 -12.62
C LYS A 693 13.47 -18.39 -11.12
N ARG A 694 14.62 -18.82 -10.62
CA ARG A 694 15.10 -18.52 -9.27
C ARG A 694 15.68 -17.11 -9.27
N TYR A 695 15.25 -16.27 -8.32
CA TYR A 695 15.69 -14.89 -8.20
C TYR A 695 15.49 -14.38 -6.77
N TRP A 696 16.19 -13.32 -6.43
CA TRP A 696 15.97 -12.58 -5.21
C TRP A 696 14.96 -11.46 -5.50
N ARG A 697 13.75 -11.60 -4.95
CA ARG A 697 12.69 -10.60 -5.08
C ARG A 697 13.12 -9.32 -4.40
N ASP A 698 13.63 -9.46 -3.19
CA ASP A 698 13.94 -8.40 -2.26
C ASP A 698 15.30 -8.62 -1.64
N ALA A 699 16.06 -7.59 -1.41
CA ALA A 699 17.39 -7.66 -0.83
C ALA A 699 17.65 -6.32 -0.15
N GLY A 700 17.12 -6.13 1.06
CA GLY A 700 17.17 -4.83 1.68
C GLY A 700 16.86 -4.84 3.15
N GLU A 701 16.73 -3.64 3.69
CA GLU A 701 16.43 -3.36 5.07
C GLU A 701 14.97 -2.94 5.22
N TYR A 702 14.32 -3.46 6.23
CA TYR A 702 13.02 -2.98 6.71
C TYR A 702 13.04 -2.93 8.23
N LEU A 703 12.64 -1.80 8.79
CA LEU A 703 12.70 -1.54 10.23
C LEU A 703 14.10 -1.76 10.86
N GLY A 704 15.15 -1.56 10.07
CA GLY A 704 16.53 -1.74 10.49
C GLY A 704 17.09 -3.15 10.30
N ASP A 705 16.27 -4.10 9.86
CA ASP A 705 16.65 -5.49 9.66
C ASP A 705 17.02 -5.77 8.20
N ASP A 706 18.16 -6.43 7.97
CA ASP A 706 18.61 -6.85 6.64
C ASP A 706 17.96 -8.17 6.23
N TYR A 707 17.32 -8.20 5.05
CA TYR A 707 16.65 -9.38 4.54
C TYR A 707 16.93 -9.64 3.07
N LEU A 708 17.01 -10.93 2.74
CA LEU A 708 17.03 -11.45 1.39
C LEU A 708 15.81 -12.37 1.21
N PHE A 709 14.84 -11.97 0.41
CA PHE A 709 13.67 -12.78 0.13
C PHE A 709 13.76 -13.42 -1.26
N PRO A 710 13.79 -14.76 -1.36
CA PRO A 710 13.65 -15.43 -2.64
C PRO A 710 12.29 -15.12 -3.26
N GLY A 711 12.27 -14.97 -4.57
CA GLY A 711 11.02 -14.81 -5.31
C GLY A 711 10.24 -16.11 -5.40
N ALA A 712 8.90 -15.99 -5.58
CA ALA A 712 8.00 -17.11 -5.74
C ALA A 712 8.41 -17.98 -6.95
N PRO A 713 8.38 -19.32 -6.85
CA PRO A 713 8.55 -20.22 -7.97
C PRO A 713 7.39 -20.08 -8.97
N ARG A 714 7.40 -20.87 -10.04
CA ARG A 714 6.25 -20.95 -10.94
C ARG A 714 5.00 -21.32 -10.15
N THR A 715 3.93 -20.54 -10.35
CA THR A 715 2.63 -20.73 -9.68
C THR A 715 1.51 -20.64 -10.69
N ALA A 716 0.62 -21.66 -10.70
CA ALA A 716 -0.56 -21.70 -11.55
C ALA A 716 -1.82 -21.53 -10.68
N ARG A 717 -2.77 -20.72 -11.15
CA ARG A 717 -4.06 -20.46 -10.49
C ARG A 717 -5.20 -20.57 -11.48
N LEU A 718 -6.28 -21.26 -11.09
CA LEU A 718 -7.50 -21.42 -11.86
C LEU A 718 -8.68 -20.84 -11.06
N SER A 719 -9.53 -20.06 -11.71
CA SER A 719 -10.78 -19.58 -11.11
C SER A 719 -11.97 -19.65 -12.03
N ALA A 720 -13.16 -19.71 -11.43
CA ALA A 720 -14.44 -19.56 -12.11
C ALA A 720 -15.28 -18.54 -11.35
N THR A 721 -15.78 -17.54 -12.08
CA THR A 721 -16.75 -16.55 -11.58
C THR A 721 -18.06 -16.74 -12.30
N VAL A 722 -19.15 -16.93 -11.53
CA VAL A 722 -20.53 -17.07 -12.05
C VAL A 722 -21.31 -15.83 -11.64
N ASN A 723 -21.96 -15.19 -12.60
CA ASN A 723 -22.84 -14.03 -12.41
C ASN A 723 -24.31 -14.50 -12.59
N PHE A 724 -25.18 -14.11 -11.64
CA PHE A 724 -26.59 -14.55 -11.56
C PHE A 724 -27.56 -13.47 -11.98
#